data_a9b9a78368bd61d801852d7f526c0ba7
#
_entry.id   a9b9a78368bd61d801852d7f526c0ba7
#
_cell.length_a   1.000
_cell.length_b   1.000
_cell.length_c   1.000
_cell.angle_alpha   90.00
_cell.angle_beta   90.00
_cell.angle_gamma   90.00
#
_symmetry.space_group_name_H-M   'P 1'
#
loop_
_entity.id
_entity.type
_entity.pdbx_description
1 polymer ?
#
loop_
_entity_poly.entity_id
_entity_poly.type
_entity_poly.pdbx_seq_one_letter_code
_entity_poly.pdbx_strand_id
1 'polypeptide(L)'
;MRLPTYVPRLLLILCFTAAQVLPAAEVDTETEAPETAAAADVVDDADNEEEEDKGPTFAETVKGFRHLPGLFDLYIDDEENKVFLALTPEQFGEVFLCNISRTQGDGFFFDAGATIGLGLSGYGMPIRFDRVGKTIFFKHPNVYYQAEPDAAIRRAVERLSDSVLGMATIEGQPHPETGAVLLDPSPLFVQDIAMIGFVFSKMDDVSYSIDAGMSYFGELTNHPTNTEVDVVLTFTTSSPKIEIPTLPDSRSFQHIYHYSLSQLPDSDFRPRMADDRVGHFLTLHQDYTSVLDHDAYVRYVNRWHLEKAEPRFKVSKPKEPIVYWLENTIPVEYRDAVREGVLLWNDAFERIGFEDAIVVKQQPDAADWDAADARYSTIRWMVQPGRGYAVGPSRTNPFTGEIYDADIRISADFIRYAYREFTELANPVARRQQAIGDSIASTLGLLGDPMHTCSMADGLMQEAAFGWHVLNARAGDGGMADPDVQSYLRQLIIELVAHEVGHTLGLRHNFKASTIHTLAELHDPETNQREGVAGSVMDYNPVNIAPDGHPQGEYYMTHLGTYDYWAIEYAYKPLDEDGDSERKQLARIASRAAEPDLTYATDEDAFYDTRGIDPHATRWDLRDDAIAHYRDLISISDELWSKMEDKFQKKGERYQTLRRVFGWGFRPYTSGTGNVARYVGGIFHHRDHIGDPDGRQPFVPVPAQRQREALAFITEHVLGPDAFQWSPELLNKLAPERWQDFTWSQYVGVTRIETPIHQLVLNVQRQPLNRFYDPMLLQRLLDLELRFPADEEPFTMAELFATLRSSIWAEAIQGAPINSFRRNLQREHLHHLETLVLRLPA
;
A
#
# COMPACT_ATOMS: atom_id res chain seq x y z
N MET A 1 -7.54 9.81 -45.34
CA MET A 1 -7.83 8.65 -44.47
C MET A 1 -8.19 9.24 -43.11
N ARG A 2 -9.42 9.12 -42.69
CA ARG A 2 -9.94 9.79 -41.49
C ARG A 2 -9.62 8.95 -40.26
N LEU A 3 -8.98 9.54 -39.25
CA LEU A 3 -8.81 8.97 -37.92
C LEU A 3 -10.01 9.38 -37.05
N PRO A 4 -10.57 8.51 -36.23
CA PRO A 4 -11.63 8.87 -35.30
C PRO A 4 -11.03 9.40 -33.99
N THR A 5 -11.46 10.59 -33.62
CA THR A 5 -11.23 11.23 -32.31
C THR A 5 -12.17 10.65 -31.28
N TYR A 6 -11.66 10.00 -30.26
CA TYR A 6 -12.43 9.66 -29.03
C TYR A 6 -12.13 10.70 -27.96
N VAL A 7 -13.16 11.43 -27.56
CA VAL A 7 -13.17 12.31 -26.39
C VAL A 7 -14.02 11.64 -25.32
N PRO A 8 -13.54 11.36 -24.11
CA PRO A 8 -14.38 10.92 -23.02
C PRO A 8 -15.13 12.12 -22.42
N ARG A 9 -16.45 12.11 -22.54
CA ARG A 9 -17.34 13.04 -21.86
C ARG A 9 -17.51 12.59 -20.40
N LEU A 10 -16.98 13.36 -19.47
CA LEU A 10 -17.36 13.30 -18.06
C LEU A 10 -18.74 13.92 -17.90
N LEU A 11 -19.75 13.13 -17.55
CA LEU A 11 -21.10 13.59 -17.27
C LEU A 11 -21.19 13.96 -15.78
N LEU A 12 -21.15 15.24 -15.49
CA LEU A 12 -21.50 15.78 -14.17
C LEU A 12 -23.03 15.83 -14.09
N ILE A 13 -23.65 14.99 -13.27
CA ILE A 13 -25.11 15.08 -13.00
C ILE A 13 -25.29 15.98 -11.79
N LEU A 14 -25.64 17.23 -12.05
CA LEU A 14 -26.23 18.13 -11.08
C LEU A 14 -27.73 17.90 -11.04
N CYS A 15 -28.25 17.32 -9.97
CA CYS A 15 -29.70 17.26 -9.73
C CYS A 15 -30.19 18.62 -9.24
N PHE A 16 -30.81 19.38 -10.12
CA PHE A 16 -31.75 20.45 -9.75
C PHE A 16 -33.16 19.89 -9.77
N THR A 17 -33.81 19.81 -8.62
CA THR A 17 -35.21 19.52 -8.47
C THR A 17 -36.03 20.77 -8.83
N ALA A 18 -36.67 20.75 -9.97
CA ALA A 18 -37.77 21.67 -10.28
C ALA A 18 -39.08 20.90 -10.16
N ALA A 19 -39.89 21.28 -9.19
CA ALA A 19 -41.26 20.80 -9.06
C ALA A 19 -42.10 21.29 -10.24
N GLN A 20 -42.60 20.39 -11.06
CA GLN A 20 -43.70 20.69 -11.97
C GLN A 20 -44.98 20.08 -11.41
N VAL A 21 -45.94 20.94 -11.13
CA VAL A 21 -47.34 20.62 -10.81
C VAL A 21 -48.04 20.17 -12.10
N LEU A 22 -48.56 18.97 -12.12
CA LEU A 22 -49.53 18.51 -13.11
C LEU A 22 -50.89 18.40 -12.43
N PRO A 23 -52.00 18.73 -13.15
CA PRO A 23 -53.31 18.84 -12.54
C PRO A 23 -53.98 17.48 -12.34
N ALA A 24 -54.79 17.44 -11.30
CA ALA A 24 -55.59 16.29 -10.89
C ALA A 24 -56.62 15.89 -11.97
N ALA A 25 -56.67 14.59 -12.26
CA ALA A 25 -57.79 13.97 -12.93
C ALA A 25 -58.74 13.40 -11.87
N GLU A 26 -59.96 13.83 -11.94
CA GLU A 26 -61.08 13.29 -11.16
C GLU A 26 -61.33 11.82 -11.52
N VAL A 27 -61.47 10.98 -10.51
CA VAL A 27 -61.99 9.64 -10.64
C VAL A 27 -63.16 9.55 -9.70
N ASP A 28 -64.33 9.31 -10.31
CA ASP A 28 -65.62 9.11 -9.68
C ASP A 28 -65.61 7.96 -8.66
N THR A 29 -66.15 8.24 -7.53
CA THR A 29 -66.52 7.26 -6.49
C THR A 29 -67.87 6.74 -6.74
N GLU A 30 -68.03 5.47 -7.06
CA GLU A 30 -69.27 4.73 -6.78
C GLU A 30 -68.99 3.63 -5.74
N THR A 31 -69.63 3.81 -4.61
CA THR A 31 -69.75 2.90 -3.49
C THR A 31 -70.81 1.88 -3.75
N GLU A 32 -70.46 0.61 -3.76
CA GLU A 32 -71.47 -0.45 -3.43
C GLU A 32 -70.95 -1.33 -2.31
N ALA A 33 -71.64 -1.34 -1.21
CA ALA A 33 -71.49 -2.28 -0.14
C ALA A 33 -72.29 -3.57 -0.41
N PRO A 34 -71.80 -4.75 -0.12
CA PRO A 34 -72.64 -5.92 -0.08
C PRO A 34 -73.14 -6.19 1.38
N GLU A 35 -74.36 -6.45 1.44
CA GLU A 35 -75.24 -6.82 2.55
C GLU A 35 -74.78 -8.09 3.28
N THR A 36 -75.10 -8.06 4.56
CA THR A 36 -75.05 -9.20 5.50
C THR A 36 -75.89 -10.39 5.03
N ALA A 37 -75.32 -11.58 5.01
CA ALA A 37 -76.04 -12.84 4.97
C ALA A 37 -75.67 -13.75 6.17
N ALA A 38 -76.61 -14.10 6.83
CA ALA A 38 -77.00 -14.95 7.95
C ALA A 38 -76.11 -16.17 8.25
N ALA A 39 -76.00 -16.42 9.52
CA ALA A 39 -75.59 -17.62 10.21
C ALA A 39 -76.15 -18.92 9.64
N ALA A 40 -75.28 -19.92 9.46
CA ALA A 40 -75.69 -21.33 9.39
C ALA A 40 -74.66 -22.20 10.12
N ASP A 41 -75.17 -22.85 11.10
CA ASP A 41 -74.81 -24.12 11.74
C ASP A 41 -73.31 -24.56 11.90
N VAL A 42 -72.95 -24.62 13.15
CA VAL A 42 -71.87 -25.41 13.74
C VAL A 42 -72.08 -26.88 13.38
N VAL A 43 -71.10 -27.42 12.61
CA VAL A 43 -70.88 -28.87 12.62
C VAL A 43 -69.50 -29.03 13.24
N ASP A 44 -69.43 -29.65 14.39
CA ASP A 44 -68.27 -30.24 15.02
C ASP A 44 -67.67 -31.25 14.04
N ASP A 45 -66.48 -30.93 13.54
CA ASP A 45 -65.61 -31.90 12.96
C ASP A 45 -64.25 -31.83 13.68
N ALA A 46 -63.98 -32.94 14.31
CA ALA A 46 -62.85 -33.22 15.16
C ALA A 46 -61.54 -33.12 14.37
N ASP A 47 -60.54 -32.62 15.07
CA ASP A 47 -59.12 -32.92 14.98
C ASP A 47 -58.58 -33.33 13.60
N ASN A 48 -58.24 -32.37 12.79
CA ASN A 48 -57.11 -32.46 11.87
C ASN A 48 -56.09 -31.40 12.28
N GLU A 49 -55.29 -31.68 13.28
CA GLU A 49 -53.97 -31.07 13.40
C GLU A 49 -53.26 -31.45 12.10
N GLU A 50 -53.22 -30.54 11.12
CA GLU A 50 -52.20 -30.59 10.09
C GLU A 50 -50.87 -30.64 10.84
N GLU A 51 -50.23 -31.79 10.89
CA GLU A 51 -48.82 -31.92 11.25
C GLU A 51 -48.08 -30.98 10.31
N GLU A 52 -47.78 -29.75 10.77
CA GLU A 52 -46.80 -28.91 10.10
C GLU A 52 -45.57 -29.80 9.86
N ASP A 53 -45.25 -30.02 8.62
CA ASP A 53 -44.01 -30.69 8.20
C ASP A 53 -42.84 -29.91 8.77
N LYS A 54 -42.42 -30.27 9.99
CA LYS A 54 -41.37 -29.57 10.74
C LYS A 54 -39.99 -29.76 10.10
N GLY A 55 -39.91 -30.49 8.99
CA GLY A 55 -38.63 -30.86 8.39
C GLY A 55 -37.80 -31.83 9.26
N PRO A 56 -36.62 -32.26 8.77
CA PRO A 56 -35.77 -33.21 9.50
C PRO A 56 -35.26 -32.59 10.82
N THR A 57 -35.08 -33.42 11.81
CA THR A 57 -34.44 -33.00 13.06
C THR A 57 -33.00 -32.62 12.83
N PHE A 58 -32.42 -31.85 13.75
CA PHE A 58 -30.98 -31.50 13.69
C PHE A 58 -30.10 -32.73 13.49
N ALA A 59 -30.32 -33.76 14.28
CA ALA A 59 -29.54 -35.02 14.23
C ALA A 59 -29.72 -35.80 12.90
N GLU A 60 -30.89 -35.73 12.29
CA GLU A 60 -31.13 -36.33 10.98
C GLU A 60 -30.42 -35.54 9.87
N THR A 61 -30.40 -34.18 9.96
CA THR A 61 -29.75 -33.31 9.00
C THR A 61 -28.24 -33.53 8.94
N VAL A 62 -27.59 -33.72 10.10
CA VAL A 62 -26.12 -33.92 10.18
C VAL A 62 -25.70 -35.39 10.30
N LYS A 63 -26.63 -36.29 10.01
CA LYS A 63 -26.35 -37.73 10.12
C LYS A 63 -25.25 -38.15 9.13
N GLY A 64 -24.13 -38.62 9.67
CA GLY A 64 -22.95 -39.02 8.87
C GLY A 64 -21.92 -37.93 8.71
N PHE A 65 -22.23 -36.71 9.06
CA PHE A 65 -21.27 -35.59 9.01
C PHE A 65 -20.26 -35.72 10.16
N ARG A 66 -19.04 -35.34 9.90
CA ARG A 66 -17.98 -35.11 10.89
C ARG A 66 -18.21 -33.81 11.62
N HIS A 67 -18.33 -33.82 12.93
CA HIS A 67 -18.46 -32.63 13.75
C HIS A 67 -17.09 -32.06 14.09
N LEU A 68 -16.90 -30.80 13.83
CA LEU A 68 -15.69 -30.00 14.14
C LEU A 68 -16.10 -28.86 15.10
N PRO A 69 -15.98 -29.04 16.43
CA PRO A 69 -16.42 -28.05 17.41
C PRO A 69 -15.46 -26.85 17.48
N GLY A 70 -16.00 -25.65 17.75
CA GLY A 70 -15.20 -24.41 17.91
C GLY A 70 -16.04 -23.16 18.11
N LEU A 71 -15.57 -22.01 17.63
CA LEU A 71 -16.31 -20.75 17.73
C LEU A 71 -17.71 -20.89 17.07
N PHE A 72 -17.69 -21.40 15.85
CA PHE A 72 -18.89 -21.80 15.12
C PHE A 72 -18.76 -23.29 14.80
N ASP A 73 -19.63 -24.13 15.40
CA ASP A 73 -19.58 -25.56 15.13
C ASP A 73 -19.78 -25.84 13.64
N LEU A 74 -18.88 -26.65 13.05
CA LEU A 74 -18.97 -27.09 11.68
C LEU A 74 -19.33 -28.57 11.61
N TYR A 75 -20.20 -28.94 10.68
CA TYR A 75 -20.54 -30.31 10.32
C TYR A 75 -20.16 -30.52 8.86
N ILE A 76 -19.32 -31.52 8.58
CA ILE A 76 -18.65 -31.71 7.30
C ILE A 76 -18.95 -33.09 6.76
N ASP A 77 -19.46 -33.15 5.53
CA ASP A 77 -19.49 -34.36 4.72
C ASP A 77 -18.28 -34.32 3.78
N ASP A 78 -17.27 -35.14 4.13
CA ASP A 78 -16.01 -35.16 3.38
C ASP A 78 -16.16 -35.85 2.00
N GLU A 79 -17.23 -36.67 1.77
CA GLU A 79 -17.48 -37.35 0.49
C GLU A 79 -18.14 -36.36 -0.52
N GLU A 80 -19.11 -35.56 -0.07
CA GLU A 80 -19.84 -34.61 -0.93
C GLU A 80 -19.30 -33.19 -0.90
N ASN A 81 -18.24 -32.92 -0.11
CA ASN A 81 -17.72 -31.58 0.19
C ASN A 81 -18.84 -30.61 0.65
N LYS A 82 -19.71 -31.10 1.50
CA LYS A 82 -20.81 -30.34 2.05
C LYS A 82 -20.52 -29.92 3.48
N VAL A 83 -20.74 -28.64 3.75
CA VAL A 83 -20.51 -28.07 5.08
C VAL A 83 -21.81 -27.46 5.61
N PHE A 84 -22.09 -27.70 6.89
CA PHE A 84 -23.06 -26.90 7.63
C PHE A 84 -22.35 -26.11 8.71
N LEU A 85 -22.70 -24.84 8.83
CA LEU A 85 -22.35 -23.95 9.94
C LEU A 85 -23.49 -23.96 10.95
N ALA A 86 -23.17 -24.16 12.23
CA ALA A 86 -24.15 -24.08 13.29
C ALA A 86 -24.00 -22.78 14.09
N LEU A 87 -25.10 -22.06 14.27
CA LEU A 87 -25.14 -20.82 15.06
C LEU A 87 -26.07 -21.00 16.27
N THR A 88 -25.55 -20.69 17.45
CA THR A 88 -26.34 -20.67 18.68
C THR A 88 -27.16 -19.39 18.80
N PRO A 89 -28.26 -19.37 19.58
CA PRO A 89 -29.05 -18.15 19.76
C PRO A 89 -28.27 -16.94 20.26
N GLU A 90 -27.23 -17.15 21.07
CA GLU A 90 -26.37 -16.11 21.66
C GLU A 90 -25.45 -15.45 20.63
N GLN A 91 -25.15 -16.14 19.54
CA GLN A 91 -24.26 -15.61 18.47
C GLN A 91 -24.99 -14.67 17.51
N PHE A 92 -26.33 -14.63 17.50
CA PHE A 92 -27.07 -13.70 16.70
C PHE A 92 -27.02 -12.27 17.25
N GLY A 93 -26.70 -11.33 16.41
CA GLY A 93 -26.56 -9.92 16.77
C GLY A 93 -25.20 -9.55 17.35
N GLU A 94 -24.38 -10.53 17.73
CA GLU A 94 -23.01 -10.30 18.19
C GLU A 94 -22.10 -9.94 17.02
N VAL A 95 -21.09 -9.09 17.30
CA VAL A 95 -20.08 -8.69 16.31
C VAL A 95 -18.86 -9.60 16.46
N PHE A 96 -18.45 -10.19 15.36
CA PHE A 96 -17.23 -10.97 15.22
C PHE A 96 -16.26 -10.25 14.26
N LEU A 97 -15.00 -10.68 14.23
CA LEU A 97 -14.03 -10.24 13.25
C LEU A 97 -13.90 -11.28 12.13
N CYS A 98 -13.79 -10.81 10.90
CA CYS A 98 -13.53 -11.64 9.74
C CYS A 98 -12.27 -11.12 9.05
N ASN A 99 -11.23 -11.92 9.06
CA ASN A 99 -10.01 -11.66 8.31
C ASN A 99 -10.02 -12.53 7.06
N ILE A 100 -9.76 -11.94 5.92
CA ILE A 100 -9.73 -12.67 4.66
C ILE A 100 -8.34 -12.52 4.05
N SER A 101 -7.68 -13.65 3.79
CA SER A 101 -6.41 -13.69 3.10
C SER A 101 -6.52 -14.54 1.84
N ARG A 102 -5.94 -14.10 0.73
CA ARG A 102 -5.81 -14.96 -0.46
C ARG A 102 -4.55 -15.81 -0.30
N THR A 103 -4.70 -17.08 0.05
CA THR A 103 -3.56 -17.99 0.26
C THR A 103 -3.02 -18.56 -1.03
N GLN A 104 -3.82 -18.58 -2.12
CA GLN A 104 -3.39 -18.90 -3.47
C GLN A 104 -3.97 -17.90 -4.47
N GLY A 105 -3.14 -17.36 -5.34
CA GLY A 105 -3.51 -16.46 -6.42
C GLY A 105 -2.97 -16.94 -7.77
N ASP A 106 -3.21 -16.15 -8.83
CA ASP A 106 -2.66 -16.44 -10.16
C ASP A 106 -1.16 -16.11 -10.28
N GLY A 107 -0.59 -15.41 -9.31
CA GLY A 107 0.82 -15.06 -9.24
C GLY A 107 1.28 -13.99 -10.22
N PHE A 108 0.38 -13.44 -11.05
CA PHE A 108 0.69 -12.35 -11.98
C PHE A 108 -0.08 -11.07 -11.66
N PHE A 109 -1.41 -11.12 -11.62
CA PHE A 109 -2.27 -10.01 -11.22
C PHE A 109 -2.55 -10.02 -9.73
N PHE A 110 -2.76 -11.20 -9.19
CA PHE A 110 -3.15 -11.42 -7.81
C PHE A 110 -2.25 -12.46 -7.16
N ASP A 111 -1.47 -12.00 -6.21
CA ASP A 111 -0.49 -12.81 -5.47
C ASP A 111 -1.14 -13.61 -4.33
N ALA A 112 -0.43 -14.61 -3.88
CA ALA A 112 -0.73 -15.29 -2.62
C ALA A 112 -0.35 -14.40 -1.43
N GLY A 113 -0.96 -14.66 -0.25
CA GLY A 113 -0.72 -13.95 0.99
C GLY A 113 -1.41 -12.58 1.10
N ALA A 114 -2.14 -12.13 0.06
CA ALA A 114 -2.82 -10.84 0.09
C ALA A 114 -3.96 -10.82 1.12
N THR A 115 -3.92 -9.88 2.05
CA THR A 115 -5.06 -9.58 2.92
C THR A 115 -6.10 -8.78 2.14
N ILE A 116 -7.35 -9.19 2.23
CA ILE A 116 -8.47 -8.55 1.53
C ILE A 116 -9.16 -7.59 2.48
N GLY A 117 -9.08 -6.31 2.16
CA GLY A 117 -9.84 -5.26 2.83
C GLY A 117 -11.13 -4.94 2.07
N LEU A 118 -12.20 -4.62 2.78
CA LEU A 118 -13.47 -4.24 2.18
C LEU A 118 -13.90 -2.84 2.64
N GLY A 119 -14.07 -1.96 1.68
CA GLY A 119 -14.58 -0.60 1.93
C GLY A 119 -13.71 0.19 2.92
N LEU A 120 -14.36 0.83 3.90
CA LEU A 120 -13.69 1.67 4.89
C LEU A 120 -13.05 0.90 6.05
N SER A 121 -13.34 -0.40 6.19
CA SER A 121 -12.85 -1.19 7.33
C SER A 121 -11.38 -1.56 7.24
N GLY A 122 -10.76 -1.35 6.08
CA GLY A 122 -9.38 -1.80 5.88
C GLY A 122 -9.25 -3.31 6.12
N TYR A 123 -8.27 -3.68 6.92
CA TYR A 123 -8.03 -5.08 7.31
C TYR A 123 -8.65 -5.37 8.69
N GLY A 124 -9.39 -6.45 8.82
CA GLY A 124 -10.11 -6.78 10.06
C GLY A 124 -11.57 -6.31 10.02
N MET A 125 -12.35 -6.97 9.20
CA MET A 125 -13.73 -6.61 8.94
C MET A 125 -14.65 -7.10 10.08
N PRO A 126 -15.42 -6.22 10.75
CA PRO A 126 -16.47 -6.65 11.65
C PRO A 126 -17.60 -7.32 10.86
N ILE A 127 -18.08 -8.44 11.35
CA ILE A 127 -19.23 -9.17 10.81
C ILE A 127 -20.27 -9.45 11.86
N ARG A 128 -21.50 -9.67 11.40
CA ARG A 128 -22.62 -10.06 12.28
C ARG A 128 -23.58 -10.98 11.54
N PHE A 129 -24.14 -11.97 12.28
CA PHE A 129 -25.21 -12.82 11.80
C PHE A 129 -26.54 -12.33 12.36
N ASP A 130 -27.46 -11.91 11.49
CA ASP A 130 -28.82 -11.48 11.88
C ASP A 130 -29.85 -12.49 11.41
N ARG A 131 -30.72 -12.95 12.32
CA ARG A 131 -31.79 -13.90 12.01
C ARG A 131 -33.12 -13.18 11.76
N VAL A 132 -33.74 -13.47 10.61
CA VAL A 132 -35.10 -13.03 10.29
C VAL A 132 -35.93 -14.25 9.86
N GLY A 133 -36.73 -14.78 10.76
CA GLY A 133 -37.49 -16.00 10.52
C GLY A 133 -36.55 -17.20 10.27
N LYS A 134 -36.60 -17.78 9.08
CA LYS A 134 -35.76 -18.89 8.64
C LYS A 134 -34.51 -18.42 7.85
N THR A 135 -34.32 -17.11 7.69
CA THR A 135 -33.18 -16.55 6.93
C THR A 135 -32.15 -15.98 7.90
N ILE A 136 -30.88 -16.30 7.64
CA ILE A 136 -29.73 -15.71 8.31
C ILE A 136 -29.03 -14.79 7.33
N PHE A 137 -28.85 -13.55 7.73
CA PHE A 137 -28.07 -12.54 6.98
C PHE A 137 -26.66 -12.46 7.53
N PHE A 138 -25.68 -12.54 6.66
CA PHE A 138 -24.28 -12.24 6.92
C PHE A 138 -24.04 -10.78 6.58
N LYS A 139 -23.70 -9.98 7.59
CA LYS A 139 -23.60 -8.54 7.45
C LYS A 139 -22.25 -8.02 7.87
N HIS A 140 -21.86 -6.90 7.25
CA HIS A 140 -20.81 -6.01 7.72
C HIS A 140 -21.50 -4.82 8.41
N PRO A 141 -21.47 -4.76 9.75
CA PRO A 141 -22.15 -3.71 10.51
C PRO A 141 -21.45 -2.36 10.31
N ASN A 142 -22.25 -1.30 10.31
CA ASN A 142 -21.76 0.06 10.19
C ASN A 142 -21.23 0.55 11.53
N VAL A 143 -19.92 0.38 11.76
CA VAL A 143 -19.24 0.78 13.00
C VAL A 143 -18.65 2.21 12.93
N TYR A 144 -18.77 2.88 11.79
CA TYR A 144 -18.14 4.17 11.53
C TYR A 144 -18.89 5.36 12.12
N TYR A 145 -20.14 5.17 12.48
CA TYR A 145 -20.98 6.19 13.07
C TYR A 145 -21.48 5.69 14.42
N GLN A 146 -21.13 6.42 15.46
CA GLN A 146 -21.39 6.01 16.83
C GLN A 146 -22.10 7.11 17.63
N ALA A 147 -22.73 6.75 18.71
CA ALA A 147 -23.21 7.64 19.75
C ALA A 147 -23.28 6.86 21.05
N GLU A 148 -23.10 7.55 22.18
CA GLU A 148 -23.21 6.92 23.48
C GLU A 148 -24.58 6.24 23.69
N PRO A 149 -24.65 5.14 24.47
CA PRO A 149 -25.85 4.34 24.66
C PRO A 149 -27.09 5.14 25.07
N ASP A 150 -26.89 6.13 25.95
CA ASP A 150 -27.97 6.94 26.52
C ASP A 150 -28.29 8.20 25.70
N ALA A 151 -27.51 8.49 24.66
CA ALA A 151 -27.75 9.66 23.82
C ALA A 151 -29.00 9.49 22.95
N ALA A 152 -29.87 10.50 22.93
CA ALA A 152 -31.11 10.45 22.13
C ALA A 152 -30.84 10.28 20.63
N ILE A 153 -29.73 10.80 20.14
CA ILE A 153 -29.27 10.72 18.75
C ILE A 153 -28.89 9.29 18.32
N ARG A 154 -28.54 8.39 19.25
CA ARG A 154 -28.20 7.01 18.98
C ARG A 154 -29.26 6.31 18.11
N ARG A 155 -30.54 6.53 18.37
CA ARG A 155 -31.64 5.97 17.56
C ARG A 155 -31.64 6.46 16.10
N ALA A 156 -31.02 7.60 15.83
CA ALA A 156 -30.85 8.07 14.46
C ALA A 156 -29.60 7.43 13.82
N VAL A 157 -28.53 7.27 14.55
CA VAL A 157 -27.32 6.53 14.11
C VAL A 157 -27.64 5.08 13.79
N GLU A 158 -28.42 4.39 14.63
CA GLU A 158 -28.86 3.00 14.43
C GLU A 158 -29.75 2.79 13.19
N ARG A 159 -30.17 3.88 12.53
CA ARG A 159 -30.90 3.81 11.24
C ARG A 159 -29.99 3.85 10.02
N LEU A 160 -28.70 4.04 10.21
CA LEU A 160 -27.72 3.91 9.13
C LEU A 160 -27.60 2.42 8.77
N SER A 161 -27.54 2.15 7.48
CA SER A 161 -27.59 0.79 6.96
C SER A 161 -26.28 0.06 7.19
N ASP A 162 -26.37 -1.21 7.58
CA ASP A 162 -25.29 -2.19 7.43
C ASP A 162 -25.16 -2.60 5.94
N SER A 163 -24.02 -3.15 5.57
CA SER A 163 -23.84 -3.85 4.31
C SER A 163 -24.26 -5.32 4.47
N VAL A 164 -25.03 -5.84 3.52
CA VAL A 164 -25.37 -7.27 3.46
C VAL A 164 -24.37 -7.96 2.53
N LEU A 165 -23.60 -8.91 3.07
CA LEU A 165 -22.59 -9.67 2.34
C LEU A 165 -23.17 -10.96 1.73
N GLY A 166 -24.17 -11.54 2.38
CA GLY A 166 -24.82 -12.74 1.91
C GLY A 166 -25.99 -13.15 2.80
N MET A 167 -26.69 -14.20 2.37
CA MET A 167 -27.76 -14.79 3.19
C MET A 167 -27.84 -16.30 2.97
N ALA A 168 -28.27 -17.02 4.01
CA ALA A 168 -28.52 -18.45 3.97
C ALA A 168 -29.83 -18.81 4.67
N THR A 169 -30.42 -19.94 4.32
CA THR A 169 -31.65 -20.46 4.96
C THR A 169 -31.29 -21.47 6.04
N ILE A 170 -32.06 -21.47 7.14
CA ILE A 170 -31.92 -22.48 8.19
C ILE A 170 -32.38 -23.85 7.66
N GLU A 171 -31.52 -24.85 7.85
CA GLU A 171 -31.75 -26.22 7.45
C GLU A 171 -32.22 -27.05 8.63
N GLY A 172 -33.33 -27.79 8.45
CA GLY A 172 -33.88 -28.66 9.51
C GLY A 172 -34.41 -27.93 10.74
N GLN A 173 -34.55 -28.67 11.82
CA GLN A 173 -34.98 -28.14 13.14
C GLN A 173 -33.77 -27.70 13.96
N PRO A 174 -33.96 -26.73 14.89
CA PRO A 174 -32.90 -26.35 15.84
C PRO A 174 -32.48 -27.54 16.74
N HIS A 175 -31.23 -27.48 17.19
CA HIS A 175 -30.71 -28.44 18.15
C HIS A 175 -31.53 -28.42 19.43
N PRO A 176 -31.98 -29.59 19.95
CA PRO A 176 -32.97 -29.62 21.02
C PRO A 176 -32.49 -29.07 22.37
N GLU A 177 -31.20 -29.12 22.66
CA GLU A 177 -30.61 -28.66 23.91
C GLU A 177 -30.03 -27.24 23.82
N THR A 178 -29.32 -26.91 22.72
CA THR A 178 -28.60 -25.65 22.58
C THR A 178 -29.39 -24.59 21.80
N GLY A 179 -30.43 -24.99 21.07
CA GLY A 179 -31.15 -24.10 20.19
C GLY A 179 -30.37 -23.70 18.93
N ALA A 180 -29.18 -24.24 18.71
CA ALA A 180 -28.36 -23.96 17.56
C ALA A 180 -29.08 -24.34 16.25
N VAL A 181 -28.91 -23.51 15.21
CA VAL A 181 -29.48 -23.73 13.88
C VAL A 181 -28.40 -23.99 12.87
N LEU A 182 -28.68 -24.87 11.92
CA LEU A 182 -27.77 -25.20 10.80
C LEU A 182 -28.07 -24.31 9.61
N LEU A 183 -27.04 -23.93 8.89
CA LEU A 183 -27.14 -23.28 7.59
C LEU A 183 -26.05 -23.80 6.64
N ASP A 184 -26.36 -23.83 5.35
CA ASP A 184 -25.37 -24.01 4.31
C ASP A 184 -24.60 -22.68 4.16
N PRO A 185 -23.27 -22.64 4.48
CA PRO A 185 -22.50 -21.42 4.40
C PRO A 185 -22.04 -21.07 2.97
N SER A 186 -22.28 -21.91 1.96
CA SER A 186 -21.84 -21.67 0.59
C SER A 186 -22.27 -20.30 0.05
N PRO A 187 -23.53 -19.82 0.24
CA PRO A 187 -23.91 -18.49 -0.23
C PRO A 187 -23.20 -17.33 0.49
N LEU A 188 -22.53 -17.60 1.60
CA LEU A 188 -21.81 -16.61 2.40
C LEU A 188 -20.34 -16.50 1.96
N PHE A 189 -19.70 -17.62 1.59
CA PHE A 189 -18.27 -17.72 1.35
C PHE A 189 -17.91 -17.98 -0.11
N VAL A 190 -18.74 -18.72 -0.87
CA VAL A 190 -18.49 -19.00 -2.30
C VAL A 190 -18.98 -17.83 -3.15
N GLN A 191 -18.30 -16.69 -3.02
CA GLN A 191 -18.60 -15.46 -3.75
C GLN A 191 -17.32 -14.67 -4.05
N ASP A 192 -17.37 -13.78 -5.05
CA ASP A 192 -16.23 -12.93 -5.43
C ASP A 192 -16.01 -11.80 -4.41
N ILE A 193 -15.66 -12.18 -3.20
CA ILE A 193 -15.46 -11.23 -2.09
C ILE A 193 -14.32 -10.22 -2.39
N ALA A 194 -13.31 -10.64 -3.14
CA ALA A 194 -12.19 -9.79 -3.53
C ALA A 194 -12.45 -8.98 -4.81
N MET A 195 -13.68 -9.05 -5.37
CA MET A 195 -14.12 -8.33 -6.55
C MET A 195 -13.23 -8.55 -7.79
N ILE A 196 -12.66 -9.74 -7.94
CA ILE A 196 -11.74 -10.11 -9.03
C ILE A 196 -12.39 -9.89 -10.40
N GLY A 197 -13.66 -10.33 -10.56
CA GLY A 197 -14.43 -10.12 -11.79
C GLY A 197 -14.60 -8.63 -12.10
N PHE A 198 -14.86 -7.80 -11.09
CA PHE A 198 -14.95 -6.36 -11.25
C PHE A 198 -13.62 -5.75 -11.67
N VAL A 199 -12.50 -6.11 -11.01
CA VAL A 199 -11.16 -5.61 -11.36
C VAL A 199 -10.83 -5.93 -12.80
N PHE A 200 -11.05 -7.17 -13.25
CA PHE A 200 -10.84 -7.55 -14.65
C PHE A 200 -11.76 -6.78 -15.61
N SER A 201 -12.99 -6.48 -15.22
CA SER A 201 -13.93 -5.71 -16.04
C SER A 201 -13.48 -4.26 -16.33
N LYS A 202 -12.51 -3.73 -15.58
CA LYS A 202 -11.90 -2.42 -15.83
C LYS A 202 -10.80 -2.47 -16.89
N MET A 203 -10.39 -3.66 -17.30
CA MET A 203 -9.53 -3.85 -18.45
C MET A 203 -10.39 -3.97 -19.71
N ASP A 204 -9.93 -3.40 -20.81
CA ASP A 204 -10.67 -3.44 -22.08
C ASP A 204 -11.03 -4.89 -22.50
N ASP A 205 -12.32 -5.19 -22.55
CA ASP A 205 -12.88 -6.46 -23.00
C ASP A 205 -12.45 -7.71 -22.18
N VAL A 206 -11.94 -7.57 -20.96
CA VAL A 206 -11.58 -8.71 -20.10
C VAL A 206 -12.72 -9.00 -19.12
N SER A 207 -13.18 -10.25 -19.07
CA SER A 207 -14.22 -10.68 -18.13
C SER A 207 -13.93 -12.08 -17.60
N TYR A 208 -13.91 -12.21 -16.28
CA TYR A 208 -13.90 -13.46 -15.56
C TYR A 208 -15.05 -13.46 -14.56
N SER A 209 -15.64 -14.60 -14.33
CA SER A 209 -16.68 -14.81 -13.31
C SER A 209 -16.42 -16.07 -12.53
N ILE A 210 -16.92 -16.13 -11.30
CA ILE A 210 -16.90 -17.36 -10.51
C ILE A 210 -17.78 -18.41 -11.18
N ASP A 211 -17.28 -19.61 -11.23
CA ASP A 211 -18.05 -20.82 -11.49
C ASP A 211 -18.31 -21.52 -10.15
N ALA A 212 -19.54 -21.37 -9.64
CA ALA A 212 -19.91 -21.94 -8.35
C ALA A 212 -19.91 -23.48 -8.36
N GLY A 213 -20.14 -24.11 -9.52
CA GLY A 213 -20.10 -25.56 -9.64
C GLY A 213 -18.70 -26.16 -9.61
N MET A 214 -17.67 -25.34 -9.81
CA MET A 214 -16.25 -25.70 -9.71
C MET A 214 -15.57 -25.09 -8.49
N SER A 215 -16.33 -24.44 -7.62
CA SER A 215 -15.83 -23.82 -6.39
C SER A 215 -16.27 -24.66 -5.18
N TYR A 216 -15.44 -24.74 -4.14
CA TYR A 216 -15.67 -25.67 -3.02
C TYR A 216 -14.96 -25.19 -1.74
N PHE A 217 -15.31 -25.80 -0.60
CA PHE A 217 -14.59 -25.61 0.67
C PHE A 217 -13.30 -26.42 0.67
N GLY A 218 -12.20 -25.76 1.03
CA GLY A 218 -10.89 -26.36 1.20
C GLY A 218 -10.68 -26.91 2.61
N GLU A 219 -9.55 -26.56 3.23
CA GLU A 219 -9.26 -26.95 4.61
C GLU A 219 -10.15 -26.19 5.59
N LEU A 220 -10.61 -26.91 6.62
CA LEU A 220 -11.45 -26.36 7.67
C LEU A 220 -10.84 -26.72 9.02
N THR A 221 -10.49 -25.73 9.82
CA THR A 221 -10.03 -25.91 11.19
C THR A 221 -10.86 -25.08 12.14
N ASN A 222 -10.96 -25.49 13.40
CA ASN A 222 -11.85 -24.83 14.32
C ASN A 222 -11.27 -24.82 15.74
N HIS A 223 -11.39 -23.67 16.41
CA HIS A 223 -10.85 -23.45 17.74
C HIS A 223 -11.89 -22.73 18.59
N PRO A 224 -11.76 -22.73 19.92
CA PRO A 224 -12.77 -22.13 20.81
C PRO A 224 -13.08 -20.66 20.54
N THR A 225 -12.10 -19.90 20.01
CA THR A 225 -12.18 -18.46 19.77
C THR A 225 -12.14 -18.06 18.31
N ASN A 226 -11.88 -19.01 17.40
CA ASN A 226 -11.84 -18.74 15.96
C ASN A 226 -12.19 -19.99 15.13
N THR A 227 -12.75 -19.74 13.94
CA THR A 227 -13.10 -20.74 12.92
C THR A 227 -12.39 -20.34 11.63
N GLU A 228 -11.61 -21.26 11.08
CA GLU A 228 -10.81 -21.07 9.88
C GLU A 228 -11.45 -21.82 8.70
N VAL A 229 -11.69 -21.12 7.60
CA VAL A 229 -12.39 -21.66 6.44
C VAL A 229 -11.64 -21.33 5.15
N ASP A 230 -11.10 -22.32 4.49
CA ASP A 230 -10.59 -22.16 3.13
C ASP A 230 -11.71 -22.31 2.11
N VAL A 231 -11.73 -21.39 1.16
CA VAL A 231 -12.68 -21.43 0.03
C VAL A 231 -11.92 -21.37 -1.27
N VAL A 232 -12.03 -22.41 -2.08
CA VAL A 232 -11.44 -22.48 -3.42
C VAL A 232 -12.44 -21.91 -4.42
N LEU A 233 -12.13 -20.72 -4.97
CA LEU A 233 -12.94 -20.07 -5.98
C LEU A 233 -12.34 -20.30 -7.36
N THR A 234 -13.14 -20.85 -8.28
CA THR A 234 -12.75 -21.03 -9.68
C THR A 234 -13.30 -19.90 -10.53
N PHE A 235 -12.41 -19.15 -11.16
CA PHE A 235 -12.73 -18.10 -12.10
C PHE A 235 -12.62 -18.60 -13.53
N THR A 236 -13.61 -18.32 -14.38
CA THR A 236 -13.67 -18.79 -15.75
C THR A 236 -13.99 -17.67 -16.73
N THR A 237 -13.53 -17.82 -17.97
CA THR A 237 -13.94 -17.00 -19.11
C THR A 237 -14.09 -17.85 -20.37
N SER A 238 -15.15 -17.60 -21.15
CA SER A 238 -15.34 -18.24 -22.44
C SER A 238 -14.53 -17.58 -23.57
N SER A 239 -13.96 -16.39 -23.32
CA SER A 239 -13.23 -15.62 -24.32
C SER A 239 -12.02 -14.93 -23.66
N PRO A 240 -10.91 -15.64 -23.46
CA PRO A 240 -9.71 -15.05 -22.88
C PRO A 240 -9.16 -13.95 -23.81
N LYS A 241 -9.16 -12.71 -23.33
CA LYS A 241 -8.64 -11.53 -24.05
C LYS A 241 -7.22 -11.18 -23.64
N ILE A 242 -6.75 -11.77 -22.54
CA ILE A 242 -5.41 -11.63 -22.02
C ILE A 242 -4.82 -13.01 -21.80
N GLU A 243 -3.51 -13.09 -21.98
CA GLU A 243 -2.72 -14.23 -21.52
C GLU A 243 -2.13 -13.86 -20.17
N ILE A 244 -2.38 -14.73 -19.18
CA ILE A 244 -1.79 -14.60 -17.84
C ILE A 244 -0.53 -15.47 -17.81
N PRO A 245 0.67 -14.89 -17.80
CA PRO A 245 1.91 -15.64 -18.08
C PRO A 245 2.26 -16.69 -17.05
N THR A 246 1.71 -16.61 -15.85
CA THR A 246 1.91 -17.55 -14.75
C THR A 246 0.98 -18.75 -14.82
N LEU A 247 -0.04 -18.71 -15.68
CA LEU A 247 -1.02 -19.78 -15.84
C LEU A 247 -0.72 -20.64 -17.08
N PRO A 248 -0.84 -21.97 -16.96
CA PRO A 248 -0.77 -22.86 -18.13
C PRO A 248 -1.90 -22.61 -19.14
N ASP A 249 -3.07 -22.18 -18.68
CA ASP A 249 -4.24 -21.86 -19.52
C ASP A 249 -5.02 -20.70 -18.87
N SER A 250 -5.14 -19.58 -19.57
CA SER A 250 -5.80 -18.38 -19.09
C SER A 250 -7.34 -18.43 -19.18
N ARG A 251 -7.95 -19.56 -19.60
CA ARG A 251 -9.43 -19.70 -19.63
C ARG A 251 -10.03 -19.91 -18.25
N SER A 252 -9.22 -20.45 -17.31
CA SER A 252 -9.67 -20.66 -15.93
C SER A 252 -8.49 -20.68 -14.97
N PHE A 253 -8.75 -20.28 -13.73
CA PHE A 253 -7.78 -20.36 -12.63
C PHE A 253 -8.51 -20.44 -11.29
N GLN A 254 -7.79 -20.88 -10.28
CA GLN A 254 -8.32 -20.94 -8.90
C GLN A 254 -7.57 -19.97 -8.01
N HIS A 255 -8.34 -19.30 -7.15
CA HIS A 255 -7.83 -18.59 -5.97
C HIS A 255 -8.33 -19.29 -4.72
N ILE A 256 -7.52 -19.36 -3.69
CA ILE A 256 -7.94 -19.84 -2.38
C ILE A 256 -8.01 -18.63 -1.44
N TYR A 257 -9.17 -18.47 -0.80
CA TYR A 257 -9.40 -17.46 0.22
C TYR A 257 -9.56 -18.13 1.56
N HIS A 258 -8.71 -17.74 2.48
CA HIS A 258 -8.75 -18.16 3.87
C HIS A 258 -9.54 -17.13 4.68
N TYR A 259 -10.63 -17.56 5.26
CA TYR A 259 -11.46 -16.76 6.18
C TYR A 259 -11.13 -17.16 7.59
N SER A 260 -10.58 -16.24 8.37
CA SER A 260 -10.42 -16.39 9.81
C SER A 260 -11.53 -15.62 10.52
N LEU A 261 -12.51 -16.34 11.04
CA LEU A 261 -13.62 -15.78 11.79
C LEU A 261 -13.27 -15.86 13.28
N SER A 262 -13.17 -14.73 13.96
CA SER A 262 -12.76 -14.70 15.36
C SER A 262 -13.71 -13.90 16.24
N GLN A 263 -13.76 -14.29 17.50
CA GLN A 263 -14.42 -13.49 18.53
C GLN A 263 -13.64 -12.19 18.73
N LEU A 264 -14.34 -11.08 18.98
CA LEU A 264 -13.70 -9.86 19.45
C LEU A 264 -12.91 -10.15 20.74
N PRO A 265 -11.64 -9.75 20.83
CA PRO A 265 -10.87 -9.93 22.04
C PRO A 265 -11.55 -9.27 23.24
N ASP A 266 -11.69 -10.01 24.34
CA ASP A 266 -12.05 -9.44 25.64
C ASP A 266 -10.77 -8.88 26.27
N SER A 267 -10.55 -7.58 26.11
CA SER A 267 -9.31 -6.89 26.43
C SER A 267 -9.58 -5.62 27.24
N ASP A 268 -8.73 -5.33 28.21
CA ASP A 268 -8.69 -4.07 28.94
C ASP A 268 -7.89 -2.97 28.20
N PHE A 269 -7.65 -3.16 26.92
CA PHE A 269 -6.99 -2.18 26.04
C PHE A 269 -7.68 -0.83 26.08
N ARG A 270 -6.87 0.21 26.26
CA ARG A 270 -7.35 1.60 26.25
C ARG A 270 -6.93 2.28 24.94
N PRO A 271 -7.91 2.73 24.14
CA PRO A 271 -7.62 3.48 22.93
C PRO A 271 -6.78 4.72 23.21
N ARG A 272 -5.82 5.03 22.35
CA ARG A 272 -4.97 6.22 22.46
C ARG A 272 -5.33 7.21 21.37
N MET A 273 -5.59 8.46 21.74
CA MET A 273 -5.89 9.51 20.77
C MET A 273 -4.69 9.76 19.87
N ALA A 274 -4.94 9.91 18.58
CA ALA A 274 -3.92 10.25 17.59
C ALA A 274 -3.63 11.76 17.57
N ASP A 275 -2.48 12.10 17.01
CA ASP A 275 -2.03 13.48 16.77
C ASP A 275 -1.47 13.55 15.36
N ASP A 276 -1.85 14.55 14.57
CA ASP A 276 -1.48 14.69 13.16
C ASP A 276 -0.01 15.06 12.93
N ARG A 277 0.71 15.42 14.01
CA ARG A 277 2.16 15.65 14.00
C ARG A 277 2.97 14.34 14.01
N VAL A 278 2.35 13.19 14.37
CA VAL A 278 3.02 11.89 14.47
C VAL A 278 2.28 10.85 13.62
N GLY A 279 2.98 10.20 12.72
CA GLY A 279 2.41 9.35 11.68
C GLY A 279 2.02 7.95 12.15
N HIS A 280 0.76 7.74 12.47
CA HIS A 280 0.22 6.41 12.78
C HIS A 280 -0.97 6.06 11.88
N PHE A 281 -1.19 4.76 11.66
CA PHE A 281 -2.46 4.27 11.15
C PHE A 281 -3.54 4.44 12.20
N LEU A 282 -4.77 4.66 11.74
CA LEU A 282 -5.86 5.09 12.58
C LEU A 282 -7.07 4.19 12.45
N THR A 283 -7.66 3.88 13.60
CA THR A 283 -9.06 3.48 13.69
C THR A 283 -9.88 4.73 13.96
N LEU A 284 -10.87 4.97 13.12
CA LEU A 284 -11.64 6.22 13.19
C LEU A 284 -13.15 5.97 13.07
N HIS A 285 -13.92 6.79 13.79
CA HIS A 285 -15.36 6.84 13.68
C HIS A 285 -15.86 8.28 13.90
N GLN A 286 -17.10 8.57 13.49
CA GLN A 286 -17.76 9.81 13.85
C GLN A 286 -18.62 9.59 15.09
N ASP A 287 -18.38 10.39 16.13
CA ASP A 287 -19.20 10.42 17.35
C ASP A 287 -20.25 11.52 17.25
N TYR A 288 -21.51 11.12 17.25
CA TYR A 288 -22.67 12.01 17.21
C TYR A 288 -23.23 12.38 18.59
N THR A 289 -22.61 11.94 19.67
CA THR A 289 -23.07 12.19 21.05
C THR A 289 -23.18 13.67 21.34
N SER A 290 -22.22 14.47 20.90
CA SER A 290 -22.17 15.92 21.04
C SER A 290 -22.39 16.63 19.70
N VAL A 291 -23.35 17.56 19.66
CA VAL A 291 -23.57 18.44 18.50
C VAL A 291 -22.77 19.74 18.56
N LEU A 292 -22.02 19.96 19.63
CA LEU A 292 -21.25 21.18 19.87
C LEU A 292 -19.76 21.00 19.55
N ASP A 293 -19.32 19.79 19.34
CA ASP A 293 -17.93 19.51 18.96
C ASP A 293 -17.69 19.92 17.49
N HIS A 294 -16.63 20.67 17.27
CA HIS A 294 -16.27 21.16 15.95
C HIS A 294 -15.76 20.04 15.03
N ASP A 295 -15.21 18.96 15.61
CA ASP A 295 -14.78 17.74 14.91
C ASP A 295 -15.48 16.53 15.53
N ALA A 296 -16.37 15.92 14.74
CA ALA A 296 -17.05 14.69 15.15
C ALA A 296 -16.16 13.44 15.02
N TYR A 297 -15.01 13.53 14.39
CA TYR A 297 -14.13 12.38 14.19
C TYR A 297 -13.32 12.08 15.45
N VAL A 298 -13.47 10.87 15.94
CA VAL A 298 -12.58 10.26 16.93
C VAL A 298 -11.54 9.43 16.19
N ARG A 299 -10.27 9.61 16.53
CA ARG A 299 -9.12 8.98 15.85
C ARG A 299 -8.25 8.31 16.89
N TYR A 300 -8.20 6.99 16.85
CA TYR A 300 -7.35 6.19 17.72
C TYR A 300 -6.12 5.68 16.97
N VAL A 301 -4.96 5.73 17.62
CA VAL A 301 -3.73 5.11 17.13
C VAL A 301 -3.91 3.60 17.08
N ASN A 302 -3.62 2.98 15.94
CA ASN A 302 -3.54 1.53 15.84
C ASN A 302 -2.25 1.06 16.52
N ARG A 303 -2.36 0.21 17.54
CA ARG A 303 -1.22 -0.28 18.31
C ARG A 303 -1.52 -1.60 19.02
N TRP A 304 -0.46 -2.35 19.30
CA TRP A 304 -0.55 -3.56 20.12
C TRP A 304 -0.85 -3.23 21.59
N HIS A 305 -1.50 -4.15 22.27
CA HIS A 305 -1.69 -4.08 23.71
C HIS A 305 -0.41 -4.51 24.43
N LEU A 306 0.32 -3.56 24.98
CA LEU A 306 1.53 -3.82 25.77
C LEU A 306 1.39 -3.24 27.17
N GLU A 307 1.50 -4.13 28.16
CA GLU A 307 1.54 -3.78 29.58
C GLU A 307 2.74 -4.42 30.24
N LYS A 308 3.38 -3.68 31.17
CA LYS A 308 4.51 -4.20 31.94
C LYS A 308 4.06 -5.34 32.83
N ALA A 309 4.79 -6.46 32.82
CA ALA A 309 4.60 -7.55 33.77
C ALA A 309 4.86 -7.09 35.21
N GLU A 310 5.84 -6.19 35.39
CA GLU A 310 6.20 -5.59 36.67
C GLU A 310 6.20 -4.04 36.58
N PRO A 311 5.05 -3.37 36.71
CA PRO A 311 4.90 -1.92 36.50
C PRO A 311 5.77 -1.04 37.41
N ARG A 312 6.18 -1.57 38.57
CA ARG A 312 7.06 -0.86 39.54
C ARG A 312 8.49 -0.65 39.07
N PHE A 313 8.94 -1.41 38.06
CA PHE A 313 10.31 -1.27 37.54
C PHE A 313 10.34 -0.28 36.35
N LYS A 314 11.43 0.46 36.23
CA LYS A 314 11.64 1.37 35.10
C LYS A 314 11.61 0.61 33.77
N VAL A 315 12.24 -0.57 33.76
CA VAL A 315 12.25 -1.49 32.60
C VAL A 315 11.68 -2.83 33.05
N SER A 316 10.78 -3.43 32.27
CA SER A 316 10.14 -4.72 32.53
C SER A 316 9.77 -5.39 31.22
N LYS A 317 9.76 -6.69 31.19
CA LYS A 317 9.14 -7.42 30.09
C LYS A 317 7.64 -7.09 30.03
N PRO A 318 7.01 -7.15 28.85
CA PRO A 318 5.57 -7.09 28.78
C PRO A 318 4.94 -8.34 29.41
N LYS A 319 3.66 -8.26 29.81
CA LYS A 319 2.88 -9.42 30.20
C LYS A 319 2.78 -10.42 29.05
N GLU A 320 2.49 -9.91 27.87
CA GLU A 320 2.44 -10.65 26.62
C GLU A 320 3.28 -9.91 25.57
N PRO A 321 4.33 -10.53 25.03
CA PRO A 321 5.14 -9.91 23.98
C PRO A 321 4.43 -10.00 22.61
N ILE A 322 4.76 -9.09 21.72
CA ILE A 322 4.42 -9.19 20.30
C ILE A 322 5.25 -10.33 19.70
N VAL A 323 4.60 -11.35 19.12
CA VAL A 323 5.31 -12.53 18.61
C VAL A 323 5.19 -12.59 17.11
N TYR A 324 6.31 -12.51 16.38
CA TYR A 324 6.36 -12.78 14.96
C TYR A 324 6.92 -14.18 14.67
N TRP A 325 6.25 -14.90 13.80
CA TRP A 325 6.69 -16.19 13.32
C TRP A 325 7.31 -16.07 11.94
N LEU A 326 8.55 -16.52 11.79
CA LEU A 326 9.18 -16.68 10.47
C LEU A 326 8.62 -17.94 9.82
N GLU A 327 7.92 -17.78 8.71
CA GLU A 327 7.39 -18.91 7.94
C GLU A 327 8.54 -19.82 7.46
N ASN A 328 8.29 -21.11 7.39
CA ASN A 328 9.32 -22.10 6.98
C ASN A 328 9.71 -21.97 5.50
N THR A 329 8.94 -21.25 4.69
CA THR A 329 9.25 -20.92 3.28
C THR A 329 10.38 -19.89 3.12
N ILE A 330 10.72 -19.13 4.17
CA ILE A 330 11.85 -18.20 4.12
C ILE A 330 13.16 -18.99 3.93
N PRO A 331 13.97 -18.67 2.88
CA PRO A 331 15.26 -19.32 2.66
C PRO A 331 16.17 -19.22 3.89
N VAL A 332 16.82 -20.32 4.24
CA VAL A 332 17.59 -20.42 5.48
C VAL A 332 18.67 -19.36 5.59
N GLU A 333 19.30 -19.00 4.47
CA GLU A 333 20.33 -17.98 4.37
C GLU A 333 19.86 -16.56 4.71
N TYR A 334 18.56 -16.28 4.66
CA TYR A 334 18.00 -14.94 4.95
C TYR A 334 17.34 -14.83 6.33
N ARG A 335 17.07 -15.98 6.99
CA ARG A 335 16.34 -16.00 8.27
C ARG A 335 16.98 -15.16 9.37
N ASP A 336 18.32 -15.10 9.43
CA ASP A 336 19.02 -14.30 10.42
C ASP A 336 18.85 -12.80 10.15
N ALA A 337 18.93 -12.35 8.90
CA ALA A 337 18.71 -10.95 8.54
C ALA A 337 17.24 -10.53 8.77
N VAL A 338 16.28 -11.40 8.41
CA VAL A 338 14.85 -11.17 8.70
C VAL A 338 14.61 -11.04 10.21
N ARG A 339 15.16 -11.96 11.00
CA ARG A 339 15.07 -11.90 12.46
C ARG A 339 15.62 -10.60 13.03
N GLU A 340 16.78 -10.16 12.55
CA GLU A 340 17.42 -8.93 12.98
C GLU A 340 16.57 -7.71 12.66
N GLY A 341 16.04 -7.60 11.44
CA GLY A 341 15.14 -6.49 11.05
C GLY A 341 13.91 -6.38 11.96
N VAL A 342 13.31 -7.52 12.36
CA VAL A 342 12.22 -7.52 13.32
C VAL A 342 12.66 -7.03 14.71
N LEU A 343 13.79 -7.53 15.19
CA LEU A 343 14.26 -7.27 16.55
C LEU A 343 14.83 -5.87 16.75
N LEU A 344 15.14 -5.12 15.68
CA LEU A 344 15.58 -3.73 15.78
C LEU A 344 14.60 -2.86 16.60
N TRP A 345 13.32 -3.12 16.49
CA TRP A 345 12.30 -2.35 17.19
C TRP A 345 12.36 -2.50 18.73
N ASN A 346 12.99 -3.57 19.25
CA ASN A 346 13.18 -3.70 20.68
C ASN A 346 13.98 -2.54 21.27
N ASP A 347 14.91 -1.93 20.52
CA ASP A 347 15.67 -0.75 20.97
C ASP A 347 14.72 0.43 21.27
N ALA A 348 13.67 0.62 20.45
CA ALA A 348 12.69 1.65 20.70
C ALA A 348 11.81 1.33 21.91
N PHE A 349 11.43 0.08 22.08
CA PHE A 349 10.65 -0.36 23.25
C PHE A 349 11.45 -0.29 24.55
N GLU A 350 12.75 -0.58 24.54
CA GLU A 350 13.60 -0.44 25.73
C GLU A 350 13.69 1.00 26.21
N ARG A 351 13.77 1.97 25.31
CA ARG A 351 13.78 3.41 25.66
C ARG A 351 12.53 3.85 26.41
N ILE A 352 11.40 3.22 26.16
CA ILE A 352 10.12 3.51 26.83
C ILE A 352 9.82 2.56 27.99
N GLY A 353 10.75 1.64 28.28
CA GLY A 353 10.73 0.79 29.47
C GLY A 353 10.19 -0.62 29.31
N PHE A 354 10.22 -1.17 28.08
CA PHE A 354 9.91 -2.57 27.81
C PHE A 354 11.17 -3.32 27.35
N GLU A 355 11.53 -4.40 28.04
CA GLU A 355 12.57 -5.36 27.65
C GLU A 355 11.90 -6.51 26.88
N ASP A 356 12.47 -6.96 25.76
CA ASP A 356 11.95 -8.04 24.94
C ASP A 356 10.45 -7.84 24.56
N ALA A 357 10.07 -6.64 24.12
CA ALA A 357 8.71 -6.35 23.71
C ALA A 357 8.29 -7.19 22.49
N ILE A 358 9.26 -7.48 21.62
CA ILE A 358 9.06 -8.27 20.40
C ILE A 358 9.90 -9.55 20.50
N VAL A 359 9.27 -10.67 20.16
CA VAL A 359 9.88 -12.00 20.13
C VAL A 359 9.73 -12.60 18.75
N VAL A 360 10.79 -13.19 18.21
CA VAL A 360 10.76 -13.87 16.91
C VAL A 360 10.90 -15.36 17.10
N LYS A 361 9.96 -16.11 16.53
CA LYS A 361 9.95 -17.57 16.52
C LYS A 361 10.07 -18.09 15.08
N GLN A 362 10.55 -19.30 14.92
CA GLN A 362 10.61 -20.00 13.63
C GLN A 362 9.45 -21.00 13.54
N GLN A 363 8.66 -20.92 12.47
CA GLN A 363 7.67 -21.95 12.19
C GLN A 363 8.37 -23.29 11.93
N PRO A 364 7.99 -24.37 12.63
CA PRO A 364 8.52 -25.70 12.36
C PRO A 364 8.13 -26.18 10.96
N ASP A 365 8.98 -27.00 10.32
CA ASP A 365 8.64 -27.59 9.01
C ASP A 365 7.40 -28.52 9.08
N ALA A 366 7.10 -29.08 10.25
CA ALA A 366 5.93 -29.93 10.51
C ALA A 366 4.86 -29.21 11.33
N ALA A 367 4.74 -27.89 11.19
CA ALA A 367 3.66 -27.14 11.82
C ALA A 367 2.30 -27.61 11.27
N ASP A 368 1.32 -27.72 12.16
CA ASP A 368 -0.05 -28.14 11.88
C ASP A 368 -1.02 -26.93 11.79
N TRP A 369 -0.48 -25.73 11.54
CA TRP A 369 -1.23 -24.49 11.39
C TRP A 369 -0.77 -23.71 10.15
N ASP A 370 -1.71 -23.05 9.49
CA ASP A 370 -1.46 -22.19 8.33
C ASP A 370 -0.97 -20.80 8.77
N ALA A 371 -0.07 -20.21 7.98
CA ALA A 371 0.44 -18.86 8.21
C ALA A 371 -0.61 -17.76 8.02
N ALA A 372 -1.80 -18.05 7.50
CA ALA A 372 -2.93 -17.14 7.39
C ALA A 372 -3.86 -17.17 8.61
N ASP A 373 -3.64 -18.09 9.56
CA ASP A 373 -4.41 -18.19 10.80
C ASP A 373 -4.12 -16.96 11.69
N ALA A 374 -5.15 -16.15 11.96
CA ALA A 374 -5.03 -14.89 12.70
C ALA A 374 -4.51 -15.01 14.14
N ARG A 375 -4.28 -16.22 14.64
CA ARG A 375 -3.61 -16.45 15.94
C ARG A 375 -2.10 -16.32 15.89
N TYR A 376 -1.52 -16.24 14.67
CA TYR A 376 -0.08 -16.22 14.45
C TYR A 376 0.31 -15.08 13.54
N SER A 377 0.90 -14.03 14.08
CA SER A 377 1.48 -12.98 13.24
C SER A 377 2.71 -13.52 12.50
N THR A 378 2.68 -13.48 11.19
CA THR A 378 3.65 -14.20 10.35
C THR A 378 4.43 -13.27 9.42
N ILE A 379 5.69 -13.69 9.13
CA ILE A 379 6.49 -13.11 8.04
C ILE A 379 6.63 -14.20 6.98
N ARG A 380 6.08 -13.94 5.80
CA ARG A 380 5.86 -14.90 4.74
C ARG A 380 6.71 -14.60 3.51
N TRP A 381 7.12 -15.66 2.81
CA TRP A 381 7.93 -15.57 1.59
C TRP A 381 7.11 -16.01 0.38
N MET A 382 6.65 -15.06 -0.44
CA MET A 382 5.72 -15.29 -1.54
C MET A 382 6.43 -15.33 -2.89
N VAL A 383 5.93 -16.13 -3.83
CA VAL A 383 6.42 -16.16 -5.22
C VAL A 383 5.48 -15.35 -6.10
N GLN A 384 6.00 -14.24 -6.64
CA GLN A 384 5.32 -13.46 -7.67
C GLN A 384 6.33 -13.13 -8.78
N PRO A 385 6.37 -13.92 -9.86
CA PRO A 385 7.39 -13.80 -10.88
C PRO A 385 7.49 -12.40 -11.48
N GLY A 386 8.69 -11.82 -11.44
CA GLY A 386 9.00 -10.52 -12.03
C GLY A 386 8.53 -9.29 -11.24
N ARG A 387 8.02 -9.47 -10.02
CA ARG A 387 7.68 -8.37 -9.11
C ARG A 387 8.39 -8.54 -7.78
N GLY A 388 8.95 -7.45 -7.28
CA GLY A 388 9.40 -7.38 -5.90
C GLY A 388 8.46 -6.49 -5.12
N TYR A 389 7.88 -7.03 -4.09
CA TYR A 389 7.07 -6.26 -3.18
C TYR A 389 7.25 -6.79 -1.75
N ALA A 390 6.98 -5.93 -0.79
CA ALA A 390 6.73 -6.29 0.58
C ALA A 390 5.55 -5.46 1.08
N VAL A 391 4.78 -6.00 1.99
CA VAL A 391 3.66 -5.32 2.63
C VAL A 391 3.48 -5.86 4.03
N GLY A 392 3.36 -4.96 5.01
CA GLY A 392 3.12 -5.27 6.42
C GLY A 392 1.74 -4.80 6.91
N PRO A 393 0.62 -5.43 6.50
CA PRO A 393 -0.69 -5.10 7.04
C PRO A 393 -0.83 -5.58 8.47
N SER A 394 -1.58 -4.82 9.27
CA SER A 394 -2.05 -5.24 10.59
C SER A 394 -3.57 -5.33 10.62
N ARG A 395 -4.11 -6.19 11.48
CA ARG A 395 -5.53 -6.37 11.72
C ARG A 395 -5.87 -5.75 13.06
N THR A 396 -6.87 -4.89 13.06
CA THR A 396 -7.22 -4.08 14.23
C THR A 396 -8.65 -4.26 14.65
N ASN A 397 -8.90 -4.14 15.95
CA ASN A 397 -10.23 -4.00 16.47
C ASN A 397 -10.85 -2.67 15.98
N PRO A 398 -11.95 -2.72 15.22
CA PRO A 398 -12.54 -1.53 14.58
C PRO A 398 -13.16 -0.53 15.55
N PHE A 399 -13.24 -0.87 16.84
CA PHE A 399 -13.76 0.00 17.88
C PHE A 399 -12.66 0.70 18.69
N THR A 400 -11.49 0.08 18.80
CA THR A 400 -10.45 0.51 19.75
C THR A 400 -9.11 0.85 19.10
N GLY A 401 -8.82 0.29 17.92
CA GLY A 401 -7.50 0.36 17.28
C GLY A 401 -6.48 -0.60 17.88
N GLU A 402 -6.90 -1.54 18.73
CA GLU A 402 -6.02 -2.61 19.19
C GLU A 402 -5.62 -3.53 18.04
N ILE A 403 -4.33 -3.66 17.81
CA ILE A 403 -3.79 -4.62 16.84
C ILE A 403 -3.75 -6.00 17.50
N TYR A 404 -4.24 -7.01 16.81
CA TYR A 404 -4.27 -8.38 17.32
C TYR A 404 -3.60 -9.39 16.39
N ASP A 405 -3.31 -8.98 15.15
CA ASP A 405 -2.61 -9.82 14.18
C ASP A 405 -1.92 -8.98 13.11
N ALA A 406 -0.84 -9.52 12.54
CA ALA A 406 -0.09 -8.87 11.47
C ALA A 406 0.64 -9.88 10.59
N ASP A 407 0.39 -9.84 9.28
CA ASP A 407 1.01 -10.71 8.29
C ASP A 407 1.88 -9.93 7.32
N ILE A 408 3.19 -10.02 7.51
CA ILE A 408 4.16 -9.43 6.58
C ILE A 408 4.43 -10.44 5.47
N ARG A 409 4.37 -9.97 4.22
CA ARG A 409 4.70 -10.79 3.06
C ARG A 409 5.78 -10.13 2.22
N ILE A 410 6.76 -10.92 1.83
CA ILE A 410 7.92 -10.48 1.06
C ILE A 410 8.01 -11.33 -0.20
N SER A 411 8.18 -10.70 -1.35
CA SER A 411 8.36 -11.43 -2.62
C SER A 411 9.71 -12.12 -2.68
N ALA A 412 9.71 -13.39 -3.04
CA ALA A 412 10.92 -14.16 -3.32
C ALA A 412 11.76 -13.57 -4.47
N ASP A 413 11.13 -12.85 -5.39
CA ASP A 413 11.80 -12.18 -6.50
C ASP A 413 12.46 -10.87 -6.11
N PHE A 414 12.21 -10.34 -4.89
CA PHE A 414 12.85 -9.14 -4.38
C PHE A 414 14.38 -9.21 -4.48
N ILE A 415 14.99 -10.28 -3.96
CA ILE A 415 16.44 -10.48 -4.03
C ILE A 415 16.88 -10.89 -5.43
N ARG A 416 16.10 -11.75 -6.12
CA ARG A 416 16.41 -12.15 -7.49
C ARG A 416 16.42 -10.99 -8.44
N TYR A 417 15.60 -9.96 -8.22
CA TYR A 417 15.56 -8.79 -9.09
C TYR A 417 16.82 -7.94 -8.96
N ALA A 418 17.40 -7.82 -7.80
CA ALA A 418 18.71 -7.19 -7.62
C ALA A 418 19.80 -7.86 -8.49
N TYR A 419 19.67 -9.16 -8.73
CA TYR A 419 20.53 -9.93 -9.64
C TYR A 419 20.00 -10.04 -11.05
N ARG A 420 18.68 -9.98 -11.23
CA ARG A 420 18.01 -10.13 -12.51
C ARG A 420 17.88 -8.80 -13.24
N GLU A 421 17.77 -8.97 -14.47
CA GLU A 421 17.64 -8.10 -15.59
C GLU A 421 16.68 -6.94 -15.36
N PHE A 422 17.19 -5.74 -15.57
CA PHE A 422 16.40 -4.63 -16.04
C PHE A 422 15.61 -5.10 -17.27
N THR A 423 14.39 -5.57 -17.04
CA THR A 423 13.44 -5.85 -18.11
C THR A 423 13.17 -4.49 -18.74
N GLU A 424 13.66 -4.30 -19.91
CA GLU A 424 13.86 -3.04 -20.61
C GLU A 424 12.74 -2.04 -20.37
N LEU A 425 13.01 -0.92 -19.74
CA LEU A 425 12.13 0.27 -19.68
C LEU A 425 11.61 0.69 -21.09
N ALA A 426 12.21 0.14 -22.12
CA ALA A 426 11.82 0.29 -23.51
C ALA A 426 10.88 -0.81 -24.03
N ASN A 427 10.55 -1.86 -23.22
CA ASN A 427 9.64 -2.91 -23.68
C ASN A 427 8.18 -2.43 -23.55
N PRO A 428 7.44 -2.26 -24.68
CA PRO A 428 6.04 -1.84 -24.63
C PRO A 428 5.13 -2.85 -23.91
N VAL A 429 5.52 -4.13 -23.83
CA VAL A 429 4.78 -5.17 -23.09
C VAL A 429 4.96 -4.96 -21.58
N ALA A 430 6.20 -4.74 -21.10
CA ALA A 430 6.46 -4.43 -19.69
C ALA A 430 5.73 -3.15 -19.27
N ARG A 431 5.70 -2.10 -20.10
CA ARG A 431 4.89 -0.89 -19.84
C ARG A 431 3.41 -1.17 -19.79
N ARG A 432 2.90 -2.03 -20.69
CA ARG A 432 1.49 -2.43 -20.66
C ARG A 432 1.16 -3.24 -19.39
N GLN A 433 2.05 -4.13 -18.98
CA GLN A 433 1.91 -4.90 -17.75
C GLN A 433 1.96 -4.00 -16.51
N GLN A 434 2.88 -3.03 -16.48
CA GLN A 434 2.94 -2.02 -15.43
C GLN A 434 1.69 -1.15 -15.43
N ALA A 435 1.24 -0.66 -16.59
CA ALA A 435 0.02 0.14 -16.70
C ALA A 435 -1.25 -0.66 -16.31
N ILE A 436 -1.29 -1.97 -16.58
CA ILE A 436 -2.34 -2.86 -16.10
C ILE A 436 -2.25 -3.01 -14.58
N GLY A 437 -1.05 -3.25 -14.05
CA GLY A 437 -0.80 -3.32 -12.61
C GLY A 437 -1.20 -2.02 -11.89
N ASP A 438 -0.82 -0.87 -12.44
CA ASP A 438 -1.19 0.45 -11.93
C ASP A 438 -2.72 0.68 -12.00
N SER A 439 -3.38 0.19 -13.06
CA SER A 439 -4.84 0.25 -13.19
C SER A 439 -5.54 -0.65 -12.17
N ILE A 440 -5.00 -1.84 -11.91
CA ILE A 440 -5.49 -2.74 -10.86
C ILE A 440 -5.30 -2.12 -9.49
N ALA A 441 -4.10 -1.62 -9.18
CA ALA A 441 -3.80 -0.95 -7.92
C ALA A 441 -4.70 0.27 -7.72
N SER A 442 -4.91 1.08 -8.76
CA SER A 442 -5.86 2.21 -8.74
C SER A 442 -7.31 1.75 -8.54
N THR A 443 -7.72 0.64 -9.15
CA THR A 443 -9.07 0.10 -9.00
C THR A 443 -9.27 -0.49 -7.61
N LEU A 444 -8.29 -1.21 -7.08
CA LEU A 444 -8.30 -1.71 -5.70
C LEU A 444 -8.23 -0.57 -4.69
N GLY A 445 -7.48 0.50 -4.97
CA GLY A 445 -7.48 1.72 -4.18
C GLY A 445 -8.81 2.46 -4.14
N LEU A 446 -9.68 2.29 -5.14
CA LEU A 446 -11.06 2.77 -5.11
C LEU A 446 -11.99 1.89 -4.25
N LEU A 447 -11.57 0.65 -3.99
CA LEU A 447 -12.33 -0.34 -3.21
C LEU A 447 -11.84 -0.45 -1.76
N GLY A 448 -10.63 0.01 -1.48
CA GLY A 448 -10.00 0.03 -0.17
C GLY A 448 -9.22 1.31 0.06
N ASP A 449 -8.65 1.47 1.23
CA ASP A 449 -7.82 2.64 1.56
C ASP A 449 -6.50 2.60 0.78
N PRO A 450 -6.27 3.54 -0.17
CA PRO A 450 -5.01 3.60 -0.91
C PRO A 450 -3.79 3.92 -0.02
N MET A 451 -4.02 4.30 1.23
CA MET A 451 -2.99 4.65 2.21
C MET A 451 -2.30 3.43 2.83
N HIS A 452 -2.82 2.21 2.60
CA HIS A 452 -2.25 0.96 3.11
C HIS A 452 -1.42 0.18 2.07
N THR A 453 -1.11 0.76 0.92
CA THR A 453 -0.27 0.12 -0.09
C THR A 453 1.18 0.60 0.05
N CYS A 454 2.05 -0.24 0.60
CA CYS A 454 3.49 0.00 0.59
C CYS A 454 4.07 -0.38 -0.79
N SER A 455 4.78 0.53 -1.44
CA SER A 455 5.51 0.29 -2.69
C SER A 455 7.04 0.39 -2.53
N MET A 456 7.52 0.36 -1.28
CA MET A 456 8.95 0.47 -0.96
C MET A 456 9.78 -0.55 -1.72
N ALA A 457 9.38 -1.82 -1.66
CA ALA A 457 10.15 -2.91 -2.22
C ALA A 457 10.36 -2.80 -3.74
N ASP A 458 9.37 -2.29 -4.50
CA ASP A 458 9.52 -2.07 -5.94
C ASP A 458 10.60 -1.04 -6.26
N GLY A 459 10.64 0.08 -5.54
CA GLY A 459 11.66 1.10 -5.72
C GLY A 459 13.00 0.70 -5.13
N LEU A 460 12.99 0.06 -3.95
CA LEU A 460 14.20 -0.43 -3.27
C LEU A 460 14.95 -1.46 -4.12
N MET A 461 14.24 -2.33 -4.85
CA MET A 461 14.88 -3.22 -5.82
C MET A 461 15.61 -2.47 -6.92
N GLN A 462 15.06 -1.36 -7.40
CA GLN A 462 15.68 -0.56 -8.45
C GLN A 462 16.92 0.14 -7.90
N GLU A 463 16.86 0.66 -6.67
CA GLU A 463 18.02 1.20 -5.96
C GLU A 463 19.07 0.13 -5.73
N ALA A 464 18.65 -1.05 -5.27
CA ALA A 464 19.53 -2.19 -5.06
C ALA A 464 20.23 -2.64 -6.34
N ALA A 465 19.54 -2.68 -7.47
CA ALA A 465 20.14 -3.03 -8.75
C ALA A 465 21.15 -1.99 -9.22
N PHE A 466 20.85 -0.70 -9.07
CA PHE A 466 21.81 0.37 -9.36
C PHE A 466 23.07 0.24 -8.49
N GLY A 467 22.89 0.18 -7.16
CA GLY A 467 23.98 0.03 -6.21
C GLY A 467 24.84 -1.21 -6.48
N TRP A 468 24.21 -2.34 -6.75
CA TRP A 468 24.87 -3.58 -7.13
C TRP A 468 25.82 -3.40 -8.32
N HIS A 469 25.37 -2.75 -9.39
CA HIS A 469 26.19 -2.54 -10.58
C HIS A 469 27.33 -1.55 -10.33
N VAL A 470 27.13 -0.53 -9.50
CA VAL A 470 28.17 0.41 -9.09
C VAL A 470 29.24 -0.32 -8.27
N LEU A 471 28.84 -1.10 -7.27
CA LEU A 471 29.76 -1.89 -6.45
C LEU A 471 30.56 -2.89 -7.28
N ASN A 472 29.90 -3.60 -8.20
CA ASN A 472 30.60 -4.49 -9.12
C ASN A 472 31.57 -3.76 -10.06
N ALA A 473 31.24 -2.55 -10.49
CA ALA A 473 32.14 -1.71 -11.30
C ALA A 473 33.38 -1.23 -10.51
N ARG A 474 33.23 -1.05 -9.20
CA ARG A 474 34.32 -0.66 -8.27
C ARG A 474 35.09 -1.86 -7.72
N ALA A 475 34.41 -3.01 -7.53
CA ALA A 475 35.03 -4.19 -6.92
C ALA A 475 36.12 -4.84 -7.77
N GLY A 476 36.99 -5.61 -7.09
CA GLY A 476 37.89 -6.56 -7.73
C GLY A 476 37.16 -7.80 -8.29
N ASP A 477 37.88 -8.90 -8.54
CA ASP A 477 37.33 -10.13 -9.15
C ASP A 477 36.56 -11.05 -8.19
N GLY A 478 36.22 -10.60 -6.96
CA GLY A 478 35.62 -11.41 -5.89
C GLY A 478 34.18 -11.87 -6.12
N GLY A 479 33.39 -11.15 -6.89
CA GLY A 479 31.99 -11.51 -7.21
C GLY A 479 31.12 -11.64 -5.95
N MET A 480 30.17 -12.62 -5.97
CA MET A 480 29.19 -12.88 -4.90
C MET A 480 29.78 -13.29 -3.54
N ALA A 481 31.01 -13.79 -3.54
CA ALA A 481 31.67 -14.19 -2.29
C ALA A 481 32.39 -13.01 -1.60
N ASP A 482 32.35 -11.83 -2.18
CA ASP A 482 32.93 -10.61 -1.58
C ASP A 482 32.18 -10.29 -0.28
N PRO A 483 32.86 -10.09 0.85
CA PRO A 483 32.23 -9.70 2.11
C PRO A 483 31.36 -8.43 2.00
N ASP A 484 31.77 -7.45 1.19
CA ASP A 484 31.01 -6.22 0.99
C ASP A 484 29.67 -6.48 0.32
N VAL A 485 29.63 -7.43 -0.61
CA VAL A 485 28.41 -7.87 -1.28
C VAL A 485 27.46 -8.56 -0.32
N GLN A 486 27.97 -9.42 0.54
CA GLN A 486 27.16 -10.11 1.55
C GLN A 486 26.60 -9.12 2.58
N SER A 487 27.41 -8.15 3.01
CA SER A 487 26.97 -7.06 3.88
C SER A 487 25.86 -6.23 3.23
N TYR A 488 26.02 -5.88 1.96
CA TYR A 488 25.05 -5.13 1.18
C TYR A 488 23.66 -5.79 1.15
N LEU A 489 23.63 -7.09 0.82
CA LEU A 489 22.36 -7.83 0.76
C LEU A 489 21.72 -8.02 2.13
N ARG A 490 22.55 -8.24 3.15
CA ARG A 490 22.07 -8.37 4.52
C ARG A 490 21.42 -7.06 5.00
N GLN A 491 22.04 -5.91 4.79
CA GLN A 491 21.51 -4.60 5.14
C GLN A 491 20.21 -4.31 4.40
N LEU A 492 20.13 -4.63 3.11
CA LEU A 492 18.94 -4.49 2.29
C LEU A 492 17.72 -5.25 2.88
N ILE A 493 17.95 -6.50 3.33
CA ILE A 493 16.88 -7.31 3.94
C ILE A 493 16.48 -6.74 5.30
N ILE A 494 17.45 -6.31 6.12
CA ILE A 494 17.18 -5.74 7.44
C ILE A 494 16.30 -4.50 7.31
N GLU A 495 16.66 -3.55 6.44
CA GLU A 495 15.86 -2.32 6.22
C GLU A 495 14.45 -2.64 5.76
N LEU A 496 14.30 -3.50 4.75
CA LEU A 496 12.97 -3.87 4.25
C LEU A 496 12.11 -4.47 5.36
N VAL A 497 12.65 -5.41 6.10
CA VAL A 497 11.90 -6.08 7.19
C VAL A 497 11.58 -5.10 8.32
N ALA A 498 12.54 -4.25 8.71
CA ALA A 498 12.31 -3.23 9.73
C ALA A 498 11.19 -2.25 9.31
N HIS A 499 11.16 -1.85 8.04
CA HIS A 499 10.10 -1.00 7.49
C HIS A 499 8.72 -1.68 7.58
N GLU A 500 8.60 -2.92 7.10
CA GLU A 500 7.32 -3.63 7.12
C GLU A 500 6.83 -3.92 8.56
N VAL A 501 7.76 -4.23 9.46
CA VAL A 501 7.43 -4.35 10.89
C VAL A 501 6.95 -3.02 11.46
N GLY A 502 7.54 -1.90 11.08
CA GLY A 502 7.07 -0.57 11.48
C GLY A 502 5.59 -0.35 11.15
N HIS A 503 5.14 -0.75 9.96
CA HIS A 503 3.73 -0.72 9.60
C HIS A 503 2.87 -1.58 10.53
N THR A 504 3.34 -2.76 10.87
CA THR A 504 2.61 -3.67 11.78
C THR A 504 2.65 -3.23 13.24
N LEU A 505 3.50 -2.26 13.58
CA LEU A 505 3.48 -1.54 14.85
C LEU A 505 2.61 -0.28 14.83
N GLY A 506 1.93 -0.02 13.72
CA GLY A 506 1.00 1.09 13.54
C GLY A 506 1.60 2.34 12.90
N LEU A 507 2.87 2.34 12.46
CA LEU A 507 3.51 3.51 11.88
C LEU A 507 3.16 3.67 10.40
N ARG A 508 2.95 4.92 9.98
CA ARG A 508 2.85 5.33 8.57
C ARG A 508 4.22 5.69 8.00
N HIS A 509 4.29 5.80 6.67
CA HIS A 509 5.49 6.34 6.02
C HIS A 509 5.87 7.72 6.56
N ASN A 510 7.17 7.99 6.61
CA ASN A 510 7.72 9.33 6.85
C ASN A 510 8.69 9.73 5.74
N PHE A 511 8.18 10.30 4.64
CA PHE A 511 8.96 10.72 3.48
C PHE A 511 9.72 12.05 3.66
N LYS A 512 10.04 12.41 4.88
CA LYS A 512 10.82 13.60 5.22
C LYS A 512 12.04 13.26 6.07
N ALA A 513 12.15 12.00 6.45
CA ALA A 513 13.19 11.55 7.34
C ALA A 513 14.57 11.44 6.66
N SER A 514 14.62 11.37 5.35
CA SER A 514 15.86 11.35 4.54
C SER A 514 16.71 12.62 4.68
N THR A 515 16.15 13.73 5.17
CA THR A 515 16.76 15.06 5.09
C THR A 515 17.60 15.47 6.31
N ILE A 516 17.86 14.57 7.25
CA ILE A 516 18.48 14.94 8.53
C ILE A 516 20.02 14.96 8.50
N HIS A 517 20.66 14.25 7.59
CA HIS A 517 22.13 14.08 7.58
C HIS A 517 22.83 14.86 6.48
N THR A 518 24.02 15.34 6.79
CA THR A 518 25.01 15.81 5.80
C THR A 518 25.71 14.62 5.13
N LEU A 519 26.46 14.86 4.03
CA LEU A 519 27.26 13.83 3.38
C LEU A 519 28.27 13.16 4.34
N ALA A 520 28.87 13.94 5.23
CA ALA A 520 29.87 13.43 6.17
C ALA A 520 29.24 12.50 7.22
N GLU A 521 28.07 12.87 7.71
CA GLU A 521 27.30 12.07 8.70
C GLU A 521 26.77 10.77 8.11
N LEU A 522 26.29 10.77 6.85
CA LEU A 522 25.87 9.56 6.14
C LEU A 522 26.94 8.46 6.06
N HIS A 523 28.23 8.87 6.05
CA HIS A 523 29.36 7.96 5.91
C HIS A 523 30.21 7.87 7.18
N ASP A 524 29.69 8.37 8.31
CA ASP A 524 30.28 8.20 9.63
C ASP A 524 29.67 7.02 10.39
N PRO A 525 30.43 5.95 10.68
CA PRO A 525 29.89 4.76 11.35
C PRO A 525 29.28 5.02 12.72
N GLU A 526 29.81 6.01 13.48
CA GLU A 526 29.26 6.34 14.81
C GLU A 526 27.88 7.01 14.67
N THR A 527 27.70 7.85 13.68
CA THR A 527 26.41 8.47 13.37
C THR A 527 25.41 7.42 12.88
N ASN A 528 25.80 6.56 11.93
CA ASN A 528 24.89 5.52 11.41
C ASN A 528 24.43 4.56 12.53
N GLN A 529 25.31 4.19 13.47
CA GLN A 529 24.94 3.33 14.59
C GLN A 529 23.96 4.00 15.57
N ARG A 530 24.04 5.32 15.73
CA ARG A 530 23.23 6.07 16.70
C ARG A 530 21.90 6.55 16.16
N GLU A 531 21.87 6.97 14.91
CA GLU A 531 20.76 7.72 14.27
C GLU A 531 20.24 7.08 12.99
N GLY A 532 20.87 5.98 12.52
CA GLY A 532 20.56 5.38 11.23
C GLY A 532 21.15 6.18 10.05
N VAL A 533 20.87 5.73 8.83
CA VAL A 533 21.22 6.43 7.57
C VAL A 533 20.22 7.58 7.30
N ALA A 534 19.02 7.47 7.86
CA ALA A 534 17.97 8.48 7.80
C ALA A 534 17.25 8.57 9.16
N GLY A 535 16.40 9.56 9.33
CA GLY A 535 15.63 9.75 10.56
C GLY A 535 14.58 8.68 10.83
N SER A 536 14.26 7.84 9.85
CA SER A 536 13.26 6.78 9.99
C SER A 536 13.46 5.67 8.98
N VAL A 537 13.26 4.42 9.42
CA VAL A 537 13.10 3.26 8.53
C VAL A 537 11.78 3.31 7.75
N MET A 538 10.85 4.19 8.13
CA MET A 538 9.57 4.38 7.44
C MET A 538 9.65 5.31 6.23
N ASP A 539 10.84 5.81 5.88
CA ASP A 539 11.08 6.48 4.59
C ASP A 539 11.43 5.46 3.50
N TYR A 540 11.31 5.86 2.23
CA TYR A 540 11.83 5.09 1.11
C TYR A 540 13.24 5.57 0.80
N ASN A 541 14.20 5.08 1.57
CA ASN A 541 15.59 5.47 1.43
C ASN A 541 16.21 4.86 0.17
N PRO A 542 16.98 5.61 -0.63
CA PRO A 542 17.78 5.04 -1.71
C PRO A 542 19.00 4.32 -1.12
N VAL A 543 19.67 3.55 -1.97
CA VAL A 543 20.97 3.00 -1.58
C VAL A 543 21.98 4.12 -1.31
N ASN A 544 22.61 4.08 -0.12
CA ASN A 544 23.63 5.04 0.27
C ASN A 544 25.01 4.65 -0.30
N ILE A 545 25.37 5.22 -1.44
CA ILE A 545 26.67 4.97 -2.08
C ILE A 545 27.54 6.23 -1.96
N ALA A 546 28.70 6.05 -1.35
CA ALA A 546 29.68 7.14 -1.21
C ALA A 546 30.21 7.59 -2.59
N PRO A 547 30.34 8.91 -2.85
CA PRO A 547 31.08 9.42 -3.98
C PRO A 547 32.54 8.95 -3.96
N ASP A 548 33.21 8.95 -5.12
CA ASP A 548 34.62 8.56 -5.21
C ASP A 548 35.51 9.41 -4.28
N GLY A 549 36.38 8.74 -3.55
CA GLY A 549 37.27 9.36 -2.56
C GLY A 549 36.67 9.61 -1.17
N HIS A 550 35.40 9.28 -0.95
CA HIS A 550 34.76 9.30 0.38
C HIS A 550 34.72 7.90 1.00
N PRO A 551 34.81 7.77 2.34
CA PRO A 551 34.58 6.48 3.00
C PRO A 551 33.12 6.03 2.73
N GLN A 552 32.92 4.72 2.68
CA GLN A 552 31.58 4.13 2.58
C GLN A 552 31.04 3.86 3.98
N GLY A 553 29.88 4.43 4.30
CA GLY A 553 29.08 4.09 5.49
C GLY A 553 28.18 2.88 5.23
N GLU A 554 27.10 2.76 6.00
CA GLU A 554 26.08 1.73 5.73
C GLU A 554 25.39 1.99 4.38
N TYR A 555 25.09 0.93 3.67
CA TYR A 555 24.35 1.01 2.39
C TYR A 555 22.86 1.22 2.60
N TYR A 556 22.34 0.65 3.68
CA TYR A 556 20.93 0.65 4.05
C TYR A 556 20.79 0.79 5.57
N MET A 557 19.61 1.13 6.06
CA MET A 557 19.37 1.25 7.49
C MET A 557 19.43 -0.10 8.20
N THR A 558 20.36 -0.26 9.12
CA THR A 558 20.44 -1.39 10.05
C THR A 558 20.17 -0.98 11.50
N HIS A 559 19.78 0.29 11.70
CA HIS A 559 19.43 0.89 12.98
C HIS A 559 18.20 1.76 12.81
N LEU A 560 17.38 1.91 13.85
CA LEU A 560 16.25 2.82 13.85
C LEU A 560 16.70 4.27 13.84
N GLY A 561 15.93 5.12 13.15
CA GLY A 561 16.15 6.56 13.16
C GLY A 561 15.51 7.27 14.35
N THR A 562 15.84 8.53 14.52
CA THR A 562 15.36 9.39 15.63
C THR A 562 13.84 9.52 15.67
N TYR A 563 13.22 9.60 14.50
CA TYR A 563 11.77 9.65 14.36
C TYR A 563 11.08 8.35 14.80
N ASP A 564 11.67 7.19 14.51
CA ASP A 564 11.10 5.88 14.87
C ASP A 564 10.95 5.75 16.39
N TYR A 565 11.97 6.19 17.12
CA TYR A 565 11.93 6.21 18.59
C TYR A 565 10.83 7.12 19.12
N TRP A 566 10.63 8.28 18.49
CA TRP A 566 9.61 9.25 18.90
C TRP A 566 8.20 8.74 18.58
N ALA A 567 8.00 8.11 17.41
CA ALA A 567 6.73 7.53 17.03
C ALA A 567 6.32 6.37 17.97
N ILE A 568 7.27 5.48 18.32
CA ILE A 568 7.04 4.43 19.31
C ILE A 568 6.81 5.03 20.71
N GLU A 569 7.51 6.10 21.09
CA GLU A 569 7.25 6.80 22.36
C GLU A 569 5.81 7.29 22.42
N TYR A 570 5.31 7.92 21.35
CA TYR A 570 3.93 8.40 21.30
C TYR A 570 2.92 7.26 21.43
N ALA A 571 3.09 6.19 20.65
CA ALA A 571 2.11 5.10 20.58
C ALA A 571 2.13 4.19 21.83
N TYR A 572 3.31 3.88 22.40
CA TYR A 572 3.46 2.76 23.33
C TYR A 572 3.95 3.13 24.72
N LYS A 573 4.47 4.35 24.95
CA LYS A 573 4.96 4.71 26.28
C LYS A 573 3.87 4.55 27.34
N PRO A 574 4.12 3.81 28.43
CA PRO A 574 3.20 3.79 29.56
C PRO A 574 3.00 5.21 30.11
N LEU A 575 1.76 5.66 30.18
CA LEU A 575 1.37 6.97 30.64
C LEU A 575 0.52 6.87 31.90
N ASP A 576 0.40 7.96 32.66
CA ASP A 576 -0.49 8.01 33.80
C ASP A 576 -1.94 7.84 33.36
N GLU A 577 -2.70 7.04 34.09
CA GLU A 577 -4.04 6.57 33.69
C GLU A 577 -5.15 7.64 33.83
N ASP A 578 -4.87 8.81 34.43
CA ASP A 578 -5.79 9.94 34.43
C ASP A 578 -5.88 10.55 33.04
N GLY A 579 -7.05 10.50 32.39
CA GLY A 579 -7.23 10.94 30.99
C GLY A 579 -6.78 12.38 30.70
N ASP A 580 -6.92 13.29 31.67
CA ASP A 580 -6.37 14.65 31.53
C ASP A 580 -4.83 14.65 31.59
N SER A 581 -4.24 13.77 32.39
CA SER A 581 -2.79 13.59 32.48
C SER A 581 -2.24 12.95 31.21
N GLU A 582 -2.89 11.91 30.70
CA GLU A 582 -2.53 11.25 29.45
C GLU A 582 -2.52 12.25 28.28
N ARG A 583 -3.60 13.00 28.08
CA ARG A 583 -3.69 14.01 27.01
C ARG A 583 -2.57 15.04 27.08
N LYS A 584 -2.21 15.52 28.28
CA LYS A 584 -1.11 16.46 28.46
C LYS A 584 0.26 15.83 28.16
N GLN A 585 0.44 14.58 28.53
CA GLN A 585 1.67 13.83 28.24
C GLN A 585 1.83 13.59 26.74
N LEU A 586 0.77 13.16 26.04
CA LEU A 586 0.75 12.99 24.59
C LEU A 586 1.02 14.31 23.87
N ALA A 587 0.36 15.40 24.27
CA ALA A 587 0.59 16.72 23.70
C ALA A 587 2.05 17.17 23.87
N ARG A 588 2.69 16.86 25.01
CA ARG A 588 4.12 17.15 25.23
C ARG A 588 5.03 16.32 24.31
N ILE A 589 4.69 15.05 24.08
CA ILE A 589 5.46 14.21 23.15
C ILE A 589 5.32 14.76 21.73
N ALA A 590 4.08 15.03 21.28
CA ALA A 590 3.80 15.51 19.94
C ALA A 590 4.34 16.92 19.66
N SER A 591 4.42 17.81 20.70
CA SER A 591 4.93 19.18 20.53
C SER A 591 6.41 19.28 20.18
N ARG A 592 7.12 18.16 20.13
CA ARG A 592 8.51 18.07 19.65
C ARG A 592 8.64 18.05 18.13
N ALA A 593 7.53 18.11 17.40
CA ALA A 593 7.50 18.01 15.92
C ALA A 593 8.36 19.06 15.20
N ALA A 594 8.70 20.17 15.86
CA ALA A 594 9.59 21.20 15.32
C ALA A 594 11.08 20.85 15.41
N GLU A 595 11.46 19.82 16.18
CA GLU A 595 12.85 19.34 16.22
C GLU A 595 13.25 18.85 14.83
N PRO A 596 14.41 19.23 14.30
CA PRO A 596 14.80 18.89 12.92
C PRO A 596 14.77 17.39 12.60
N ASP A 597 15.16 16.56 13.56
CA ASP A 597 15.25 15.10 13.41
C ASP A 597 13.90 14.39 13.55
N LEU A 598 12.83 15.13 13.90
CA LEU A 598 11.48 14.59 14.10
C LEU A 598 10.48 15.09 13.06
N THR A 599 10.94 15.67 11.97
CA THR A 599 10.07 16.15 10.89
C THR A 599 9.28 15.00 10.28
N TYR A 600 8.01 15.28 9.91
CA TYR A 600 7.09 14.28 9.42
C TYR A 600 6.35 14.76 8.16
N ALA A 601 6.33 13.89 7.17
CA ALA A 601 5.46 13.99 6.00
C ALA A 601 5.16 12.57 5.48
N THR A 602 3.97 12.36 4.95
CA THR A 602 3.52 11.03 4.58
C THR A 602 2.92 10.98 3.16
N ASP A 603 2.17 9.95 2.82
CA ASP A 603 1.71 9.67 1.46
C ASP A 603 0.96 10.82 0.81
N GLU A 604 0.10 11.51 1.54
CA GLU A 604 -0.65 12.69 1.07
C GLU A 604 0.22 13.93 0.85
N ASP A 605 1.46 13.95 1.33
CA ASP A 605 2.41 15.04 1.13
C ASP A 605 3.37 14.75 -0.03
N ALA A 606 3.61 13.47 -0.33
CA ALA A 606 4.67 12.98 -1.21
C ALA A 606 4.19 12.57 -2.63
N PHE A 607 3.17 13.24 -3.18
CA PHE A 607 2.71 12.98 -4.54
C PHE A 607 3.82 13.18 -5.57
N TYR A 608 3.91 12.30 -6.57
CA TYR A 608 4.90 12.42 -7.65
C TYR A 608 4.62 13.57 -8.62
N ASP A 609 3.37 14.01 -8.72
CA ASP A 609 2.95 15.12 -9.58
C ASP A 609 3.04 16.48 -8.87
N THR A 610 2.44 17.50 -9.46
CA THR A 610 2.47 18.89 -8.94
C THR A 610 1.65 19.10 -7.67
N ARG A 611 0.88 18.10 -7.21
CA ARG A 611 0.25 18.13 -5.87
C ARG A 611 1.28 18.03 -4.76
N GLY A 612 2.39 17.30 -4.96
CA GLY A 612 3.54 17.32 -4.05
C GLY A 612 4.21 18.69 -4.06
N ILE A 613 4.03 19.45 -2.97
CA ILE A 613 4.51 20.83 -2.85
C ILE A 613 5.85 20.94 -2.13
N ASP A 614 6.09 20.04 -1.17
CA ASP A 614 7.29 20.07 -0.32
C ASP A 614 8.43 19.28 -0.99
N PRO A 615 9.55 19.92 -1.32
CA PRO A 615 10.71 19.23 -1.91
C PRO A 615 11.44 18.33 -0.91
N HIS A 616 11.15 18.43 0.39
CA HIS A 616 11.69 17.54 1.41
C HIS A 616 10.77 16.32 1.68
N ALA A 617 9.51 16.31 1.18
CA ALA A 617 8.59 15.20 1.27
C ALA A 617 8.65 14.37 -0.02
N THR A 618 9.75 13.65 -0.22
CA THR A 618 10.01 12.88 -1.43
C THR A 618 10.43 11.45 -1.10
N ARG A 619 10.55 10.64 -2.10
CA ARG A 619 11.02 9.26 -2.00
C ARG A 619 12.34 9.12 -2.75
N TRP A 620 13.21 8.26 -2.27
CA TRP A 620 14.48 7.91 -2.92
C TRP A 620 15.46 9.08 -2.96
N ASP A 621 15.48 9.90 -1.92
CA ASP A 621 16.45 10.95 -1.67
C ASP A 621 17.13 10.77 -0.30
N LEU A 622 18.29 11.32 -0.17
CA LEU A 622 19.06 11.40 1.07
C LEU A 622 19.69 12.77 1.22
N ARG A 623 20.12 13.10 2.43
CA ARG A 623 20.83 14.31 2.81
C ARG A 623 19.96 15.54 2.99
N ASP A 624 20.45 16.42 3.81
CA ASP A 624 19.96 17.79 4.02
C ASP A 624 19.95 18.64 2.73
N ASP A 625 20.76 18.26 1.74
CA ASP A 625 20.87 18.87 0.41
C ASP A 625 20.61 17.85 -0.69
N ALA A 626 19.32 17.66 -1.06
CA ALA A 626 18.93 16.75 -2.12
C ALA A 626 19.50 17.13 -3.50
N ILE A 627 19.74 18.42 -3.80
CA ILE A 627 20.35 18.84 -5.07
C ILE A 627 21.82 18.36 -5.13
N ALA A 628 22.54 18.50 -4.04
CA ALA A 628 23.91 17.99 -3.95
C ALA A 628 23.93 16.46 -3.98
N HIS A 629 23.00 15.80 -3.32
CA HIS A 629 22.85 14.34 -3.36
C HIS A 629 22.73 13.81 -4.79
N TYR A 630 21.79 14.37 -5.55
CA TYR A 630 21.60 13.92 -6.95
C TYR A 630 22.76 14.31 -7.89
N ARG A 631 23.48 15.38 -7.60
CA ARG A 631 24.71 15.70 -8.36
C ARG A 631 25.76 14.60 -8.15
N ASP A 632 25.93 14.12 -6.92
CA ASP A 632 26.84 13.04 -6.60
C ASP A 632 26.38 11.71 -7.27
N LEU A 633 25.09 11.37 -7.19
CA LEU A 633 24.55 10.19 -7.84
C LEU A 633 24.68 10.20 -9.38
N ILE A 634 24.52 11.36 -10.03
CA ILE A 634 24.79 11.53 -11.47
C ILE A 634 26.27 11.26 -11.75
N SER A 635 27.17 11.78 -10.92
CA SER A 635 28.61 11.50 -11.06
C SER A 635 28.92 10.00 -10.92
N ILE A 636 28.25 9.31 -10.00
CA ILE A 636 28.35 7.85 -9.84
C ILE A 636 27.81 7.11 -11.07
N SER A 637 26.74 7.61 -11.72
CA SER A 637 26.25 7.06 -12.99
C SER A 637 27.28 7.21 -14.12
N ASP A 638 27.93 8.37 -14.23
CA ASP A 638 28.99 8.62 -15.20
C ASP A 638 30.21 7.73 -14.94
N GLU A 639 30.57 7.53 -13.68
CA GLU A 639 31.59 6.54 -13.26
C GLU A 639 31.20 5.13 -13.73
N LEU A 640 29.97 4.68 -13.47
CA LEU A 640 29.46 3.38 -13.89
C LEU A 640 29.58 3.20 -15.41
N TRP A 641 29.11 4.17 -16.20
CA TRP A 641 29.18 4.13 -17.64
C TRP A 641 30.63 4.13 -18.17
N SER A 642 31.52 4.86 -17.50
CA SER A 642 32.94 4.90 -17.90
C SER A 642 33.68 3.58 -17.64
N LYS A 643 33.31 2.83 -16.62
CA LYS A 643 33.90 1.56 -16.19
C LYS A 643 33.25 0.32 -16.80
N MET A 644 32.01 0.44 -17.34
CA MET A 644 31.20 -0.73 -17.66
C MET A 644 31.81 -1.66 -18.73
N GLU A 645 32.47 -1.12 -19.76
CA GLU A 645 33.10 -1.94 -20.79
C GLU A 645 34.26 -2.76 -20.23
N ASP A 646 35.11 -2.18 -19.42
CA ASP A 646 36.26 -2.86 -18.81
C ASP A 646 35.82 -3.94 -17.80
N LYS A 647 34.72 -3.71 -17.07
CA LYS A 647 34.29 -4.58 -15.97
C LYS A 647 33.32 -5.66 -16.41
N PHE A 648 32.42 -5.39 -17.32
CA PHE A 648 31.32 -6.28 -17.67
C PHE A 648 31.49 -6.92 -19.06
N GLN A 649 32.42 -6.46 -19.89
CA GLN A 649 32.75 -7.10 -21.18
C GLN A 649 33.76 -8.23 -20.98
N LYS A 650 33.31 -9.38 -20.45
CA LYS A 650 34.20 -10.53 -20.23
C LYS A 650 34.10 -11.52 -21.39
N LYS A 651 35.21 -12.24 -21.68
CA LYS A 651 35.24 -13.25 -22.75
C LYS A 651 34.24 -14.39 -22.47
N GLY A 652 33.31 -14.59 -23.39
CA GLY A 652 32.27 -15.60 -23.27
C GLY A 652 30.93 -15.10 -22.73
N GLU A 653 30.92 -13.91 -22.15
CA GLU A 653 29.68 -13.25 -21.71
C GLU A 653 28.91 -12.65 -22.87
N ARG A 654 27.61 -12.49 -22.66
CA ARG A 654 26.70 -11.89 -23.65
C ARG A 654 26.65 -10.37 -23.51
N TYR A 655 26.47 -9.68 -24.60
CA TYR A 655 26.39 -8.21 -24.63
C TYR A 655 25.18 -7.63 -23.86
N GLN A 656 24.15 -8.42 -23.60
CA GLN A 656 22.99 -7.96 -22.83
C GLN A 656 23.35 -7.40 -21.46
N THR A 657 24.43 -7.91 -20.82
CA THR A 657 24.93 -7.38 -19.54
C THR A 657 25.30 -5.90 -19.66
N LEU A 658 25.96 -5.49 -20.75
CA LEU A 658 26.26 -4.09 -20.99
C LEU A 658 24.99 -3.26 -21.14
N ARG A 659 24.01 -3.76 -21.89
CA ARG A 659 22.73 -3.03 -22.05
C ARG A 659 22.01 -2.84 -20.71
N ARG A 660 22.04 -3.85 -19.84
CA ARG A 660 21.47 -3.81 -18.49
C ARG A 660 22.16 -2.76 -17.63
N VAL A 661 23.48 -2.82 -17.51
CA VAL A 661 24.28 -1.85 -16.74
C VAL A 661 24.07 -0.44 -17.25
N PHE A 662 24.07 -0.26 -18.58
CA PHE A 662 23.79 1.02 -19.21
C PHE A 662 22.41 1.58 -18.80
N GLY A 663 21.39 0.73 -18.78
CA GLY A 663 20.03 1.13 -18.38
C GLY A 663 19.95 1.60 -16.93
N TRP A 664 20.63 0.88 -16.02
CA TRP A 664 20.64 1.24 -14.60
C TRP A 664 21.33 2.57 -14.31
N GLY A 665 22.31 2.98 -15.12
CA GLY A 665 22.91 4.31 -15.02
C GLY A 665 21.92 5.47 -15.20
N PHE A 666 20.71 5.24 -15.75
CA PHE A 666 19.68 6.27 -15.81
C PHE A 666 18.88 6.41 -14.51
N ARG A 667 19.04 5.52 -13.52
CA ARG A 667 18.23 5.55 -12.27
C ARG A 667 18.35 6.89 -11.55
N PRO A 668 19.56 7.44 -11.24
CA PRO A 668 19.69 8.75 -10.62
C PRO A 668 19.12 9.91 -11.44
N TYR A 669 19.19 9.82 -12.77
CA TYR A 669 18.60 10.83 -13.62
C TYR A 669 17.07 10.84 -13.55
N THR A 670 16.44 9.67 -13.44
CA THR A 670 14.97 9.57 -13.39
C THR A 670 14.43 10.00 -12.01
N SER A 671 15.01 9.54 -10.92
CA SER A 671 14.59 9.96 -9.57
C SER A 671 14.97 11.42 -9.29
N GLY A 672 16.23 11.79 -9.53
CA GLY A 672 16.78 13.12 -9.24
C GLY A 672 16.12 14.25 -10.00
N THR A 673 15.81 14.04 -11.27
CA THR A 673 15.13 15.07 -12.08
C THR A 673 13.75 15.43 -11.51
N GLY A 674 12.98 14.43 -11.11
CA GLY A 674 11.66 14.64 -10.50
C GLY A 674 11.75 15.36 -9.16
N ASN A 675 12.62 14.90 -8.27
CA ASN A 675 12.76 15.42 -6.93
C ASN A 675 13.36 16.84 -6.91
N VAL A 676 14.43 17.08 -7.67
CA VAL A 676 15.03 18.42 -7.78
C VAL A 676 14.05 19.42 -8.42
N ALA A 677 13.28 19.02 -9.41
CA ALA A 677 12.29 19.92 -10.02
C ALA A 677 11.20 20.39 -9.02
N ARG A 678 11.00 19.72 -7.89
CA ARG A 678 10.04 20.13 -6.85
C ARG A 678 10.42 21.42 -6.13
N TYR A 679 11.71 21.74 -6.09
CA TYR A 679 12.15 23.01 -5.50
C TYR A 679 11.59 24.23 -6.25
N VAL A 680 11.41 24.13 -7.57
CA VAL A 680 10.80 25.20 -8.37
C VAL A 680 9.30 25.29 -8.07
N GLY A 681 8.88 26.43 -7.54
CA GLY A 681 7.53 26.62 -7.04
C GLY A 681 7.21 25.77 -5.80
N GLY A 682 8.25 25.33 -5.06
CA GLY A 682 8.13 24.51 -3.87
C GLY A 682 7.71 25.32 -2.63
N ILE A 683 7.08 24.61 -1.69
CA ILE A 683 6.67 25.12 -0.38
C ILE A 683 6.98 24.05 0.64
N PHE A 684 7.80 24.34 1.63
CA PHE A 684 7.96 23.49 2.81
C PHE A 684 6.66 23.47 3.61
N HIS A 685 6.19 22.27 3.94
CA HIS A 685 4.95 22.09 4.70
C HIS A 685 5.26 21.51 6.08
N HIS A 686 4.72 22.13 7.11
CA HIS A 686 4.91 21.74 8.51
C HIS A 686 3.54 21.52 9.18
N ARG A 687 3.50 20.56 10.12
CA ARG A 687 2.29 20.19 10.86
C ARG A 687 2.30 20.71 12.30
N ASP A 688 3.19 21.64 12.63
CA ASP A 688 3.34 22.20 13.97
C ASP A 688 2.04 22.90 14.40
N HIS A 689 1.66 22.73 15.65
CA HIS A 689 0.48 23.39 16.22
C HIS A 689 0.82 24.76 16.78
N ILE A 690 -0.18 25.62 16.86
CA ILE A 690 0.00 26.96 17.44
C ILE A 690 0.46 26.83 18.90
N GLY A 691 1.65 27.37 19.19
CA GLY A 691 2.24 27.37 20.53
C GLY A 691 3.18 26.21 20.81
N ASP A 692 3.47 25.34 19.84
CA ASP A 692 4.54 24.37 19.96
C ASP A 692 5.89 25.05 20.16
N PRO A 693 6.82 24.49 20.95
CA PRO A 693 8.17 25.01 21.07
C PRO A 693 8.84 25.10 19.68
N ASP A 694 9.41 26.24 19.37
CA ASP A 694 10.06 26.51 18.08
C ASP A 694 9.18 26.23 16.85
N GLY A 695 7.85 26.26 17.03
CA GLY A 695 6.86 25.91 16.02
C GLY A 695 6.98 26.78 14.76
N ARG A 696 6.95 26.10 13.60
CA ARG A 696 7.11 26.69 12.27
C ARG A 696 5.75 27.07 11.69
N GLN A 697 5.76 27.96 10.70
CA GLN A 697 4.54 28.22 9.93
C GLN A 697 4.17 27.02 9.05
N PRO A 698 2.88 26.73 8.85
CA PRO A 698 2.45 25.59 8.04
C PRO A 698 3.02 25.59 6.61
N PHE A 699 3.17 26.75 6.00
CA PHE A 699 3.67 26.91 4.64
C PHE A 699 4.81 27.92 4.60
N VAL A 700 5.99 27.45 4.21
CA VAL A 700 7.19 28.30 4.05
C VAL A 700 7.66 28.16 2.60
N PRO A 701 7.65 29.25 1.79
CA PRO A 701 8.14 29.20 0.42
C PRO A 701 9.59 28.73 0.37
N VAL A 702 9.92 27.90 -0.60
CA VAL A 702 11.32 27.56 -0.89
C VAL A 702 12.04 28.85 -1.29
N PRO A 703 13.19 29.19 -0.66
CA PRO A 703 13.94 30.41 -0.99
C PRO A 703 14.21 30.53 -2.49
N ALA A 704 14.04 31.72 -3.07
CA ALA A 704 14.18 31.94 -4.52
C ALA A 704 15.54 31.49 -5.05
N GLN A 705 16.61 31.70 -4.26
CA GLN A 705 17.95 31.25 -4.61
C GLN A 705 18.00 29.72 -4.76
N ARG A 706 17.33 28.98 -3.88
CA ARG A 706 17.28 27.53 -3.93
C ARG A 706 16.50 27.00 -5.13
N GLN A 707 15.43 27.70 -5.53
CA GLN A 707 14.68 27.42 -6.76
C GLN A 707 15.56 27.64 -8.00
N ARG A 708 16.40 28.69 -8.02
CA ARG A 708 17.37 28.96 -9.09
C ARG A 708 18.44 27.86 -9.17
N GLU A 709 18.95 27.40 -8.04
CA GLU A 709 19.92 26.29 -7.96
C GLU A 709 19.34 24.99 -8.53
N ALA A 710 18.10 24.66 -8.19
CA ALA A 710 17.39 23.50 -8.71
C ALA A 710 17.19 23.60 -10.24
N LEU A 711 16.76 24.77 -10.73
CA LEU A 711 16.60 24.98 -12.15
C LEU A 711 17.94 24.93 -12.89
N ALA A 712 19.01 25.46 -12.29
CA ALA A 712 20.37 25.39 -12.85
C ALA A 712 20.84 23.94 -12.95
N PHE A 713 20.64 23.14 -11.90
CA PHE A 713 20.93 21.70 -11.94
C PHE A 713 20.20 20.99 -13.11
N ILE A 714 18.91 21.23 -13.29
CA ILE A 714 18.11 20.63 -14.37
C ILE A 714 18.63 21.08 -15.74
N THR A 715 18.91 22.38 -15.90
CA THR A 715 19.39 22.92 -17.19
C THR A 715 20.80 22.48 -17.54
N GLU A 716 21.65 22.17 -16.56
CA GLU A 716 23.01 21.68 -16.75
C GLU A 716 23.04 20.16 -17.00
N HIS A 717 22.55 19.38 -16.07
CA HIS A 717 22.72 17.92 -16.07
C HIS A 717 21.69 17.16 -16.90
N VAL A 718 20.52 17.77 -17.22
CA VAL A 718 19.42 17.07 -17.92
C VAL A 718 19.11 17.69 -19.27
N LEU A 719 18.99 19.01 -19.34
CA LEU A 719 18.61 19.72 -20.57
C LEU A 719 19.82 20.25 -21.32
N GLY A 720 21.00 20.24 -20.74
CA GLY A 720 22.23 20.80 -21.31
C GLY A 720 22.72 20.10 -22.59
N PRO A 721 23.55 20.76 -23.37
CA PRO A 721 24.08 20.20 -24.63
C PRO A 721 25.02 19.02 -24.39
N ASP A 722 25.67 18.96 -23.23
CA ASP A 722 26.67 17.97 -22.87
C ASP A 722 26.15 16.94 -21.83
N ALA A 723 24.87 16.98 -21.50
CA ALA A 723 24.27 16.15 -20.44
C ALA A 723 24.36 14.64 -20.73
N PHE A 724 24.38 14.24 -22.00
CA PHE A 724 24.42 12.83 -22.40
C PHE A 724 25.41 12.61 -23.52
N GLN A 725 26.49 11.89 -23.22
CA GLN A 725 27.55 11.61 -24.21
C GLN A 725 28.06 10.17 -24.02
N TRP A 726 27.99 9.38 -25.10
CA TRP A 726 28.52 8.01 -25.14
C TRP A 726 29.22 7.74 -26.46
N SER A 727 30.18 6.83 -26.44
CA SER A 727 30.90 6.45 -27.66
C SER A 727 30.02 5.64 -28.61
N PRO A 728 30.16 5.76 -29.92
CA PRO A 728 29.49 4.89 -30.88
C PRO A 728 29.80 3.40 -30.63
N GLU A 729 31.01 3.11 -30.16
CA GLU A 729 31.50 1.77 -29.87
C GLU A 729 30.65 1.13 -28.73
N LEU A 730 30.42 1.87 -27.65
CA LEU A 730 29.56 1.40 -26.54
C LEU A 730 28.12 1.20 -27.01
N LEU A 731 27.52 2.19 -27.70
CA LEU A 731 26.13 2.12 -28.15
C LEU A 731 25.85 0.93 -29.07
N ASN A 732 26.83 0.54 -29.90
CA ASN A 732 26.73 -0.62 -30.78
C ASN A 732 26.85 -1.97 -30.04
N LYS A 733 27.23 -1.99 -28.77
CA LYS A 733 27.31 -3.19 -27.92
C LYS A 733 26.05 -3.45 -27.06
N LEU A 734 25.11 -2.52 -27.03
CA LEU A 734 23.92 -2.60 -26.19
C LEU A 734 22.84 -3.53 -26.79
N ALA A 735 23.16 -4.84 -26.85
CA ALA A 735 22.26 -5.84 -27.41
C ALA A 735 21.23 -6.34 -26.41
N PRO A 736 19.99 -6.69 -26.84
CA PRO A 736 18.97 -7.22 -25.96
C PRO A 736 19.25 -8.66 -25.57
N GLU A 737 18.51 -9.15 -24.55
CA GLU A 737 18.41 -10.57 -24.26
C GLU A 737 17.83 -11.32 -25.47
N ARG A 738 18.38 -12.49 -25.77
CA ARG A 738 17.99 -13.30 -26.93
C ARG A 738 17.45 -14.67 -26.54
N TRP A 739 17.49 -15.05 -25.25
CA TRP A 739 16.87 -16.25 -24.78
C TRP A 739 15.36 -16.11 -24.70
N GLN A 740 14.67 -17.12 -25.13
CA GLN A 740 13.24 -17.24 -25.05
C GLN A 740 12.79 -17.49 -23.60
N ASP A 741 11.80 -16.78 -23.16
CA ASP A 741 11.09 -17.03 -21.90
C ASP A 741 9.68 -17.59 -22.16
N PHE A 742 8.93 -17.90 -21.11
CA PHE A 742 7.56 -18.42 -21.21
C PHE A 742 6.57 -17.42 -21.81
N THR A 743 6.85 -16.13 -21.70
CA THR A 743 5.90 -15.09 -22.09
C THR A 743 6.01 -14.71 -23.55
N TRP A 744 7.05 -15.15 -24.25
CA TRP A 744 7.36 -14.67 -25.61
C TRP A 744 7.42 -13.13 -25.72
N SER A 745 7.32 -12.44 -24.57
CA SER A 745 7.20 -10.98 -24.48
C SER A 745 8.39 -10.27 -25.11
N GLN A 746 9.54 -10.91 -25.15
CA GLN A 746 10.75 -10.38 -25.77
C GLN A 746 10.64 -10.23 -27.29
N TYR A 747 9.70 -10.94 -27.92
CA TYR A 747 9.54 -10.95 -29.37
C TYR A 747 8.21 -10.35 -29.83
N VAL A 748 7.18 -10.40 -28.98
CA VAL A 748 5.84 -9.90 -29.30
C VAL A 748 5.70 -8.47 -28.77
N GLY A 749 5.69 -7.48 -29.65
CA GLY A 749 5.52 -6.08 -29.29
C GLY A 749 6.82 -5.28 -29.15
N VAL A 750 7.99 -5.88 -29.32
CA VAL A 750 9.25 -5.15 -29.47
C VAL A 750 9.27 -4.49 -30.84
N THR A 751 9.10 -3.18 -30.87
CA THR A 751 9.14 -2.39 -32.11
C THR A 751 10.57 -2.19 -32.63
N ARG A 752 11.58 -2.33 -31.74
CA ARG A 752 12.99 -2.12 -32.04
C ARG A 752 13.87 -3.04 -31.22
N ILE A 753 14.81 -3.72 -31.89
CA ILE A 753 15.80 -4.60 -31.25
C ILE A 753 16.94 -3.80 -30.62
N GLU A 754 17.40 -2.77 -31.34
CA GLU A 754 18.44 -1.87 -30.87
C GLU A 754 17.94 -0.96 -29.72
N THR A 755 18.86 -0.61 -28.83
CA THR A 755 18.53 0.26 -27.69
C THR A 755 18.05 1.64 -28.14
N PRO A 756 16.86 2.10 -27.77
CA PRO A 756 16.29 3.37 -28.23
C PRO A 756 16.86 4.58 -27.45
N ILE A 757 18.14 4.89 -27.64
CA ILE A 757 18.87 5.90 -26.85
C ILE A 757 18.16 7.26 -26.80
N HIS A 758 17.67 7.75 -27.93
CA HIS A 758 16.95 9.03 -27.97
C HIS A 758 15.67 9.01 -27.14
N GLN A 759 15.00 7.87 -27.05
CA GLN A 759 13.79 7.74 -26.23
C GLN A 759 14.13 7.72 -24.74
N LEU A 760 15.21 7.03 -24.35
CA LEU A 760 15.67 6.99 -22.96
C LEU A 760 16.01 8.40 -22.49
N VAL A 761 16.83 9.12 -23.22
CA VAL A 761 17.18 10.52 -22.92
C VAL A 761 15.95 11.42 -22.87
N LEU A 762 15.06 11.31 -23.85
CA LEU A 762 13.86 12.15 -23.91
C LEU A 762 12.91 11.86 -22.75
N ASN A 763 12.82 10.62 -22.27
CA ASN A 763 12.01 10.28 -21.11
C ASN A 763 12.48 11.00 -19.84
N VAL A 764 13.80 11.09 -19.64
CA VAL A 764 14.39 11.87 -18.53
C VAL A 764 14.08 13.36 -18.70
N GLN A 765 14.28 13.90 -19.91
CA GLN A 765 14.07 15.32 -20.22
C GLN A 765 12.61 15.77 -20.09
N ARG A 766 11.65 14.88 -20.35
CA ARG A 766 10.21 15.13 -20.21
C ARG A 766 9.77 15.37 -18.77
N GLN A 767 10.38 14.72 -17.81
CA GLN A 767 9.94 14.80 -16.43
C GLN A 767 9.90 16.25 -15.90
N PRO A 768 11.00 17.03 -15.95
CA PRO A 768 10.97 18.39 -15.49
C PRO A 768 10.07 19.28 -16.37
N LEU A 769 10.00 19.02 -17.70
CA LEU A 769 9.14 19.78 -18.57
C LEU A 769 7.66 19.56 -18.25
N ASN A 770 7.23 18.31 -17.99
CA ASN A 770 5.87 18.00 -17.56
C ASN A 770 5.49 18.80 -16.32
N ARG A 771 6.40 18.92 -15.34
CA ARG A 771 6.17 19.69 -14.12
C ARG A 771 6.18 21.20 -14.38
N PHE A 772 7.17 21.70 -15.11
CA PHE A 772 7.34 23.15 -15.34
C PHE A 772 6.27 23.78 -16.23
N TYR A 773 5.59 22.98 -17.04
CA TYR A 773 4.46 23.38 -17.88
C TYR A 773 3.09 22.97 -17.32
N ASP A 774 3.06 22.39 -16.11
CA ASP A 774 1.81 22.05 -15.46
C ASP A 774 1.07 23.31 -14.98
N PRO A 775 -0.22 23.49 -15.33
CA PRO A 775 -1.00 24.68 -14.95
C PRO A 775 -1.05 24.94 -13.45
N MET A 776 -1.06 23.88 -12.62
CA MET A 776 -1.09 24.01 -11.16
C MET A 776 0.22 24.60 -10.64
N LEU A 777 1.37 24.19 -11.18
CA LEU A 777 2.66 24.79 -10.82
C LEU A 777 2.72 26.26 -11.24
N LEU A 778 2.28 26.56 -12.44
CA LEU A 778 2.31 27.95 -12.96
C LEU A 778 1.42 28.87 -12.10
N GLN A 779 0.23 28.40 -11.72
CA GLN A 779 -0.62 29.14 -10.79
C GLN A 779 0.06 29.33 -9.42
N ARG A 780 0.70 28.27 -8.91
CA ARG A 780 1.42 28.35 -7.63
C ARG A 780 2.57 29.35 -7.66
N LEU A 781 3.31 29.45 -8.75
CA LEU A 781 4.35 30.48 -8.89
C LEU A 781 3.80 31.90 -8.78
N LEU A 782 2.62 32.17 -9.36
CA LEU A 782 1.94 33.47 -9.19
C LEU A 782 1.52 33.69 -7.73
N ASP A 783 0.96 32.68 -7.08
CA ASP A 783 0.54 32.77 -5.68
C ASP A 783 1.74 32.96 -4.72
N LEU A 784 2.90 32.39 -5.08
CA LEU A 784 4.12 32.50 -4.29
C LEU A 784 4.67 33.93 -4.29
N GLU A 785 4.51 34.71 -5.36
CA GLU A 785 4.91 36.12 -5.38
C GLU A 785 4.26 36.93 -4.23
N LEU A 786 3.07 36.53 -3.75
CA LEU A 786 2.37 37.12 -2.63
C LEU A 786 2.86 36.64 -1.26
N ARG A 787 3.67 35.61 -1.19
CA ARG A 787 4.13 34.99 0.06
C ARG A 787 5.54 35.38 0.46
N PHE A 788 6.30 36.02 -0.46
CA PHE A 788 7.62 36.55 -0.13
C PHE A 788 7.53 37.92 0.56
N PRO A 789 8.42 38.24 1.52
CA PRO A 789 8.56 39.57 2.06
C PRO A 789 8.84 40.60 0.97
N ALA A 790 8.42 41.86 1.18
CA ALA A 790 8.56 42.93 0.17
C ALA A 790 10.02 43.28 -0.18
N ASP A 791 10.97 42.88 0.64
CA ASP A 791 12.40 43.11 0.51
C ASP A 791 13.13 41.88 -0.11
N GLU A 792 12.42 40.79 -0.37
CA GLU A 792 12.94 39.61 -1.04
C GLU A 792 12.40 39.51 -2.47
N GLU A 793 13.27 39.24 -3.44
CA GLU A 793 12.88 39.01 -4.84
C GLU A 793 12.44 37.56 -5.04
N PRO A 794 11.16 37.29 -5.32
CA PRO A 794 10.67 35.93 -5.54
C PRO A 794 11.21 35.33 -6.84
N PHE A 795 11.22 34.01 -6.94
CA PHE A 795 11.38 33.33 -8.20
C PHE A 795 10.06 33.39 -9.00
N THR A 796 10.11 33.84 -10.25
CA THR A 796 8.90 34.10 -11.04
C THR A 796 8.70 33.13 -12.20
N MET A 797 7.45 33.02 -12.66
CA MET A 797 7.11 32.29 -13.89
C MET A 797 7.86 32.85 -15.11
N ALA A 798 8.06 34.16 -15.18
CA ALA A 798 8.81 34.82 -16.25
C ALA A 798 10.28 34.37 -16.26
N GLU A 799 10.90 34.27 -15.09
CA GLU A 799 12.27 33.79 -14.92
C GLU A 799 12.39 32.31 -15.32
N LEU A 800 11.43 31.45 -14.93
CA LEU A 800 11.36 30.05 -15.33
C LEU A 800 11.38 29.91 -16.86
N PHE A 801 10.46 30.58 -17.55
CA PHE A 801 10.38 30.49 -19.01
C PHE A 801 11.57 31.11 -19.72
N ALA A 802 12.12 32.20 -19.22
CA ALA A 802 13.32 32.81 -19.76
C ALA A 802 14.52 31.86 -19.68
N THR A 803 14.69 31.19 -18.54
CA THR A 803 15.77 30.21 -18.29
C THR A 803 15.61 28.98 -19.18
N LEU A 804 14.41 28.37 -19.24
CA LEU A 804 14.15 27.23 -20.11
C LEU A 804 14.40 27.57 -21.58
N ARG A 805 13.91 28.72 -22.05
CA ARG A 805 14.15 29.17 -23.42
C ARG A 805 15.65 29.35 -23.70
N SER A 806 16.37 30.06 -22.83
CA SER A 806 17.79 30.32 -23.04
C SER A 806 18.64 29.05 -23.01
N SER A 807 18.30 28.09 -22.16
CA SER A 807 18.96 26.79 -22.07
C SER A 807 18.62 25.87 -23.26
N ILE A 808 17.34 25.64 -23.55
CA ILE A 808 16.91 24.67 -24.57
C ILE A 808 17.23 25.14 -26.00
N TRP A 809 17.25 26.44 -26.24
CA TRP A 809 17.49 27.02 -27.55
C TRP A 809 18.86 27.70 -27.68
N ALA A 810 19.78 27.44 -26.76
CA ALA A 810 21.10 28.08 -26.71
C ALA A 810 21.83 28.06 -28.05
N GLU A 811 21.91 26.87 -28.67
CA GLU A 811 22.63 26.70 -29.96
C GLU A 811 21.92 27.44 -31.10
N ALA A 812 20.58 27.42 -31.13
CA ALA A 812 19.82 28.14 -32.15
C ALA A 812 19.98 29.67 -32.02
N ILE A 813 20.01 30.15 -30.77
CA ILE A 813 20.23 31.59 -30.48
C ILE A 813 21.65 32.03 -30.88
N GLN A 814 22.63 31.16 -30.65
CA GLN A 814 24.04 31.42 -30.94
C GLN A 814 24.46 31.08 -32.39
N GLY A 815 23.60 30.42 -33.17
CA GLY A 815 23.93 29.90 -34.49
C GLY A 815 24.91 28.73 -34.49
N ALA A 816 24.95 27.97 -33.41
CA ALA A 816 25.82 26.83 -33.23
C ALA A 816 25.17 25.51 -33.73
N PRO A 817 25.97 24.47 -34.07
CA PRO A 817 25.42 23.14 -34.43
C PRO A 817 24.57 22.52 -33.33
N ILE A 818 23.42 21.95 -33.71
CA ILE A 818 22.48 21.33 -32.79
C ILE A 818 22.61 19.81 -32.91
N ASN A 819 22.96 19.09 -31.82
CA ASN A 819 23.02 17.65 -31.81
C ASN A 819 21.59 17.01 -31.84
N SER A 820 21.52 15.69 -32.02
CA SER A 820 20.23 15.01 -32.22
C SER A 820 19.38 14.93 -30.94
N PHE A 821 19.99 14.87 -29.76
CA PHE A 821 19.25 14.92 -28.49
C PHE A 821 18.60 16.29 -28.29
N ARG A 822 19.35 17.34 -28.57
CA ARG A 822 18.86 18.73 -28.47
C ARG A 822 17.71 18.99 -29.44
N ARG A 823 17.79 18.49 -30.69
CA ARG A 823 16.66 18.59 -31.63
C ARG A 823 15.40 17.91 -31.13
N ASN A 824 15.53 16.77 -30.48
CA ASN A 824 14.39 16.11 -29.85
C ASN A 824 13.82 16.93 -28.70
N LEU A 825 14.68 17.43 -27.82
CA LEU A 825 14.29 18.29 -26.71
C LEU A 825 13.58 19.55 -27.17
N GLN A 826 14.10 20.22 -28.23
CA GLN A 826 13.47 21.41 -28.78
C GLN A 826 12.07 21.13 -29.35
N ARG A 827 11.88 19.98 -30.02
CA ARG A 827 10.54 19.55 -30.48
C ARG A 827 9.60 19.28 -29.31
N GLU A 828 10.07 18.60 -28.26
CA GLU A 828 9.30 18.34 -27.06
C GLU A 828 8.89 19.64 -26.36
N HIS A 829 9.82 20.59 -26.27
CA HIS A 829 9.54 21.90 -25.70
C HIS A 829 8.46 22.66 -26.47
N LEU A 830 8.51 22.62 -27.82
CA LEU A 830 7.44 23.20 -28.65
C LEU A 830 6.09 22.53 -28.40
N HIS A 831 6.06 21.21 -28.23
CA HIS A 831 4.84 20.48 -27.91
C HIS A 831 4.24 20.93 -26.57
N HIS A 832 5.06 21.14 -25.54
CA HIS A 832 4.61 21.69 -24.27
C HIS A 832 4.04 23.09 -24.40
N LEU A 833 4.73 23.97 -25.17
CA LEU A 833 4.25 25.33 -25.41
C LEU A 833 2.93 25.34 -26.19
N GLU A 834 2.79 24.51 -27.24
CA GLU A 834 1.54 24.33 -27.98
C GLU A 834 0.41 23.86 -27.08
N THR A 835 0.69 22.85 -26.25
CA THR A 835 -0.30 22.30 -25.32
C THR A 835 -0.75 23.36 -24.30
N LEU A 836 0.18 24.14 -23.78
CA LEU A 836 -0.13 25.23 -22.84
C LEU A 836 -1.03 26.28 -23.48
N VAL A 837 -0.68 26.75 -24.68
CA VAL A 837 -1.47 27.76 -25.41
C VAL A 837 -2.87 27.28 -25.76
N LEU A 838 -3.01 26.00 -26.16
CA LEU A 838 -4.32 25.41 -26.52
C LEU A 838 -5.20 25.11 -25.32
N ARG A 839 -4.64 24.97 -24.13
CA ARG A 839 -5.38 24.68 -22.88
C ARG A 839 -5.71 25.91 -22.06
N LEU A 840 -5.11 27.06 -22.36
CA LEU A 840 -5.48 28.30 -21.68
C LEU A 840 -6.93 28.62 -22.01
N PRO A 841 -7.81 28.84 -21.00
CA PRO A 841 -9.15 29.36 -21.27
C PRO A 841 -9.01 30.73 -21.94
N ALA A 842 -9.86 30.98 -22.94
CA ALA A 842 -9.87 32.21 -23.72
C ALA A 842 -10.13 33.45 -22.84
#